data_ed8784fbb5736eb8765e7cae5f3007ae
#
_entry.id   ed8784fbb5736eb8765e7cae5f3007ae
#
_cell.length_a   1.000
_cell.length_b   1.000
_cell.length_c   1.000
_cell.angle_alpha   90.00
_cell.angle_beta   90.00
_cell.angle_gamma   90.00
#
_symmetry.space_group_name_H-M   'P 1'
#
loop_
_entity.id
_entity.type
_entity.pdbx_description
1 polymer ?
#
loop_
_entity_poly.entity_id
_entity_poly.type
_entity_poly.pdbx_seq_one_letter_code
_entity_poly.pdbx_strand_id
1 'polypeptide(L)'
;MYSMRGAVKRHRLSIFGLLFLPFLLHLISAADYIPTDKILLNCGASPDTTDTDGRKWTTDIGSKFAPPGGNSLTSTAATQGPSVPEVPYMTARIFQSEYTYSFPVASGRKFIRLYFYPSSYSGLNASNAVFSVTSGPYTLLKNFSAAQTTEALNYDSIVKEYSVNVPTTTLNITFKPSSTTPNSYAFANGIEVVSMPDIYNTADGTSMIVGQTVAFIIDNSTALESVYRLNVGGQDISPSGDTGLFRPWYDDTPNIFGAAFGVTPTISPNMTIKYPSGTPSYVAPVDVYSTARTMGPDPNINQNYNLTWIFTVDSGFFYLVRLHFCEIGQVITKVNQRVFDIFLNNRTAYRGADVIAWAGQNGVPVYKDYVVLVPNGAPQQDLWLALHPNTASKSQYYDAILNGVEIFKVNDSFGNLAGLNPVPAPENKIDPSLANQQSSSSHSNNQKAIIGGSVGVGIAAILLVGLFVCVVPRRRGQVKYSSPSDGPSGWLPLSLYGHSHSAGSAKTNTTGSYASSLPSNLCRHFSFAEIKAATNDFDEALFLGVGGFGKVYKGDIDGGTVKVAIKRGNPLSEQGIHEFQTEIEMLSKLRHRHLVSLIGYCEENCEMILVYDYMAYGTLREHLYKTNKPPLPWKQRLEICIGAARGLHYLHTGAKHTIIHRDVKTTNILLDEKWVAKVSDFGLSKTGPTLDHTHVSTVVKGSFGYLDPEYFRRQQLTDKSDVYSFGVVLFEILCARPALNPTLPKEQVSLAEWALHCQKKGILDQIIDPYLKGNITPECFKKFAETAMKCVSDQGIDRPSMGDVLWNLEFALQLQESAEENGKGIGGLEIEEGSLDVACKGKKGLNASPSFDRNVTDSRISGMSMSIGSRSLASVDSDGLTPSAVFSQIMNPKGR
;
A
#
# COMPACT_ATOMS: atom_id res chain seq x y z
N MET A 1 -26.80 79.22 37.17
CA MET A 1 -26.44 78.68 35.83
C MET A 1 -24.94 78.35 35.81
N TYR A 2 -24.55 77.32 36.40
CA TYR A 2 -23.27 76.69 36.25
C TYR A 2 -23.35 75.38 37.06
N SER A 3 -23.34 74.28 36.39
CA SER A 3 -23.13 72.89 36.84
C SER A 3 -24.03 71.90 36.08
N MET A 4 -23.54 71.48 34.91
CA MET A 4 -23.96 70.26 34.26
C MET A 4 -23.18 70.08 32.97
N ARG A 5 -21.83 69.91 33.06
CA ARG A 5 -20.98 69.49 31.93
C ARG A 5 -19.82 68.53 32.29
N GLY A 6 -19.90 67.83 33.42
CA GLY A 6 -18.81 66.97 33.90
C GLY A 6 -19.16 65.47 33.97
N ALA A 7 -20.40 65.03 33.72
CA ALA A 7 -20.81 63.63 33.98
C ALA A 7 -20.89 62.67 32.78
N VAL A 8 -20.78 63.19 31.52
CA VAL A 8 -20.98 62.33 30.33
C VAL A 8 -19.69 61.71 29.75
N LYS A 9 -18.53 62.17 30.19
CA LYS A 9 -17.24 61.61 29.70
C LYS A 9 -16.67 60.42 30.47
N ARG A 10 -17.20 60.07 31.65
CA ARG A 10 -16.69 58.95 32.46
C ARG A 10 -17.43 57.61 32.21
N HIS A 11 -18.64 57.63 31.64
CA HIS A 11 -19.39 56.38 31.35
C HIS A 11 -19.10 55.75 30.01
N ARG A 12 -18.45 56.44 29.07
CA ARG A 12 -18.08 55.85 27.77
C ARG A 12 -16.80 55.01 27.80
N LEU A 13 -15.90 55.22 28.76
CA LEU A 13 -14.68 54.39 28.91
C LEU A 13 -14.95 53.05 29.64
N SER A 14 -15.96 52.96 30.49
CA SER A 14 -16.27 51.74 31.24
C SER A 14 -17.06 50.71 30.39
N ILE A 15 -17.80 51.18 29.42
CA ILE A 15 -18.59 50.26 28.52
C ILE A 15 -17.70 49.64 27.45
N PHE A 16 -16.66 50.33 26.95
CA PHE A 16 -15.69 49.73 26.02
C PHE A 16 -14.77 48.71 26.71
N GLY A 17 -14.44 48.90 28.00
CA GLY A 17 -13.62 47.93 28.75
C GLY A 17 -14.38 46.65 29.11
N LEU A 18 -15.71 46.70 29.30
CA LEU A 18 -16.54 45.53 29.61
C LEU A 18 -16.96 44.73 28.37
N LEU A 19 -16.93 45.33 27.16
CA LEU A 19 -17.21 44.62 25.89
C LEU A 19 -15.98 43.96 25.28
N PHE A 20 -14.75 44.35 25.67
CA PHE A 20 -13.53 43.70 25.23
C PHE A 20 -13.07 42.52 26.12
N LEU A 21 -13.56 42.43 27.36
CA LEU A 21 -13.23 41.33 28.27
C LEU A 21 -13.78 39.96 27.81
N PRO A 22 -15.06 39.85 27.27
CA PRO A 22 -15.51 38.58 26.73
C PRO A 22 -14.86 38.25 25.36
N PHE A 23 -14.35 39.23 24.62
CA PHE A 23 -13.66 38.98 23.35
C PHE A 23 -12.21 38.49 23.56
N LEU A 24 -11.56 38.87 24.71
CA LEU A 24 -10.27 38.33 25.11
C LEU A 24 -10.39 36.90 25.72
N LEU A 25 -11.57 36.54 26.22
CA LEU A 25 -11.83 35.21 26.78
C LEU A 25 -12.20 34.16 25.70
N HIS A 26 -12.38 34.56 24.43
CA HIS A 26 -12.65 33.65 23.31
C HIS A 26 -11.41 33.31 22.47
N LEU A 27 -10.24 33.78 22.86
CA LEU A 27 -8.94 33.41 22.27
C LEU A 27 -8.08 32.62 23.27
N ILE A 28 -8.69 31.74 24.06
CA ILE A 28 -7.92 30.65 24.68
C ILE A 28 -7.88 29.55 23.61
N SER A 29 -7.01 29.71 22.61
CA SER A 29 -6.43 28.62 21.90
C SER A 29 -5.90 27.66 22.98
N ALA A 30 -6.29 26.39 22.93
CA ALA A 30 -5.74 25.38 23.81
C ALA A 30 -4.22 25.45 23.68
N ALA A 31 -3.55 25.87 24.79
CA ALA A 31 -2.11 26.10 24.73
C ALA A 31 -1.39 24.76 24.57
N ASP A 32 -0.39 24.74 23.70
CA ASP A 32 0.52 23.61 23.58
C ASP A 32 1.20 23.32 24.92
N TYR A 33 1.56 22.07 25.14
CA TYR A 33 2.33 21.71 26.32
C TYR A 33 3.74 22.32 26.24
N ILE A 34 4.17 22.97 27.29
CA ILE A 34 5.53 23.49 27.40
C ILE A 34 6.34 22.55 28.31
N PRO A 35 7.23 21.71 27.74
CA PRO A 35 8.02 20.79 28.53
C PRO A 35 9.00 21.53 29.45
N THR A 36 9.09 21.10 30.70
CA THR A 36 10.07 21.64 31.67
C THR A 36 11.52 21.27 31.31
N ASP A 37 11.69 20.08 30.69
CA ASP A 37 12.96 19.64 30.15
C ASP A 37 12.80 19.36 28.67
N LYS A 38 13.71 19.94 27.86
CA LYS A 38 13.84 19.69 26.42
C LYS A 38 15.33 19.68 26.09
N ILE A 39 15.87 18.47 25.94
CA ILE A 39 17.29 18.22 25.70
C ILE A 39 17.41 17.42 24.41
N LEU A 40 18.10 17.95 23.40
CA LEU A 40 18.41 17.31 22.14
C LEU A 40 19.93 17.29 21.98
N LEU A 41 20.53 16.07 22.04
CA LEU A 41 21.95 15.87 21.85
C LEU A 41 22.25 15.24 20.50
N ASN A 42 23.09 15.90 19.69
CA ASN A 42 23.70 15.30 18.49
C ASN A 42 25.03 14.68 18.91
N CYS A 43 25.06 13.35 19.03
CA CYS A 43 26.19 12.64 19.62
C CYS A 43 27.39 12.62 18.67
N GLY A 44 28.54 13.08 19.16
CA GLY A 44 29.77 13.12 18.36
C GLY A 44 29.88 14.33 17.43
N ALA A 45 28.85 15.16 17.32
CA ALA A 45 28.85 16.35 16.47
C ALA A 45 29.64 17.53 17.12
N SER A 46 30.15 18.45 16.29
CA SER A 46 30.70 19.76 16.71
C SER A 46 30.69 20.67 15.48
N PRO A 47 30.11 21.86 15.53
CA PRO A 47 29.36 22.51 16.62
C PRO A 47 27.90 22.03 16.75
N ASP A 48 27.08 22.79 17.50
CA ASP A 48 25.64 22.65 17.58
C ASP A 48 25.04 22.72 16.16
N THR A 49 23.99 21.95 15.92
CA THR A 49 23.36 21.74 14.60
C THR A 49 21.85 21.99 14.65
N THR A 50 21.22 22.12 13.50
CA THR A 50 19.77 22.25 13.37
C THR A 50 19.28 21.17 12.42
N ASP A 51 18.23 20.44 12.81
CA ASP A 51 17.63 19.42 11.95
C ASP A 51 16.71 20.05 10.87
N THR A 52 16.18 19.20 9.99
CA THR A 52 15.28 19.61 8.89
C THR A 52 13.96 20.20 9.39
N ASP A 53 13.58 19.92 10.64
CA ASP A 53 12.37 20.42 11.31
C ASP A 53 12.62 21.73 12.10
N GLY A 54 13.82 22.31 11.96
CA GLY A 54 14.23 23.56 12.61
C GLY A 54 14.56 23.44 14.08
N ARG A 55 14.66 22.22 14.65
CA ARG A 55 14.99 21.98 16.05
C ARG A 55 16.50 22.06 16.27
N LYS A 56 16.92 22.76 17.30
CA LYS A 56 18.34 22.91 17.65
C LYS A 56 18.83 21.71 18.47
N TRP A 57 19.88 21.09 17.98
CA TRP A 57 20.58 19.97 18.61
C TRP A 57 21.91 20.46 19.13
N THR A 58 22.19 20.20 20.40
CA THR A 58 23.46 20.59 21.05
C THR A 58 24.48 19.47 20.93
N THR A 59 25.74 19.83 20.83
CA THR A 59 26.84 18.86 20.87
C THR A 59 26.91 18.16 22.23
N ASP A 60 27.24 16.85 22.22
CA ASP A 60 27.58 16.16 23.47
C ASP A 60 29.08 16.27 23.85
N ILE A 61 29.93 16.81 22.98
CA ILE A 61 31.35 16.99 23.22
C ILE A 61 31.54 18.10 24.25
N GLY A 62 32.12 17.72 25.39
CA GLY A 62 32.31 18.66 26.54
C GLY A 62 31.01 19.03 27.26
N SER A 63 29.90 18.34 26.94
CA SER A 63 28.63 18.62 27.61
C SER A 63 28.63 18.15 29.09
N LYS A 64 27.82 18.82 29.92
CA LYS A 64 27.61 18.43 31.33
C LYS A 64 26.91 17.08 31.50
N PHE A 65 26.40 16.49 30.42
CA PHE A 65 25.66 15.23 30.42
C PHE A 65 26.55 14.01 30.24
N ALA A 66 27.76 14.20 29.69
CA ALA A 66 28.75 13.17 29.48
C ALA A 66 29.71 13.05 30.68
N PRO A 67 30.13 11.85 31.10
CA PRO A 67 31.07 11.69 32.18
C PRO A 67 32.43 12.30 31.80
N PRO A 68 33.09 13.04 32.70
CA PRO A 68 34.43 13.57 32.47
C PRO A 68 35.42 12.39 32.32
N GLY A 69 36.19 12.33 31.21
CA GLY A 69 37.23 11.31 31.01
C GLY A 69 36.71 9.94 30.57
N GLY A 70 35.45 9.82 30.14
CA GLY A 70 34.88 8.56 29.63
C GLY A 70 35.59 8.08 28.37
N ASN A 71 35.85 6.74 28.30
CA ASN A 71 36.50 6.10 27.15
C ASN A 71 35.52 5.97 25.97
N SER A 72 35.38 7.03 25.17
CA SER A 72 34.47 7.09 24.02
C SER A 72 35.14 7.77 22.82
N LEU A 73 34.76 7.39 21.63
CA LEU A 73 35.24 7.97 20.37
C LEU A 73 34.09 8.74 19.70
N THR A 74 34.42 9.79 18.96
CA THR A 74 33.46 10.45 18.05
C THR A 74 33.84 10.15 16.61
N SER A 75 32.85 9.92 15.78
CA SER A 75 33.07 9.61 14.37
C SER A 75 31.91 10.07 13.52
N THR A 76 32.21 10.33 12.24
CA THR A 76 31.22 10.59 11.21
C THR A 76 30.91 9.31 10.45
N ALA A 77 29.69 9.12 10.03
CA ALA A 77 29.26 8.00 9.19
C ALA A 77 30.05 7.97 7.87
N ALA A 78 30.48 6.80 7.44
CA ALA A 78 31.26 6.64 6.21
C ALA A 78 30.44 7.00 4.96
N THR A 79 29.12 6.77 5.00
CA THR A 79 28.17 7.06 3.89
C THR A 79 26.88 7.58 4.46
N GLN A 80 26.17 8.41 3.68
CA GLN A 80 24.82 8.87 4.01
C GLN A 80 23.83 8.22 3.05
N GLY A 81 22.82 7.54 3.59
CA GLY A 81 21.69 7.04 2.83
C GLY A 81 20.84 8.20 2.25
N PRO A 82 20.24 8.04 1.08
CA PRO A 82 19.49 9.11 0.42
C PRO A 82 18.28 9.61 1.21
N SER A 83 17.69 8.76 2.05
CA SER A 83 16.54 9.06 2.90
C SER A 83 16.91 9.52 4.31
N VAL A 84 18.19 9.46 4.70
CA VAL A 84 18.65 9.73 6.06
C VAL A 84 19.02 11.20 6.24
N PRO A 85 18.34 11.94 7.13
CA PRO A 85 18.71 13.33 7.46
C PRO A 85 20.14 13.43 8.01
N GLU A 86 20.80 14.57 7.78
CA GLU A 86 22.13 14.79 8.33
C GLU A 86 22.11 14.77 9.88
N VAL A 87 21.17 15.48 10.47
CA VAL A 87 21.01 15.64 11.93
C VAL A 87 19.85 14.80 12.44
N PRO A 88 20.06 13.95 13.47
CA PRO A 88 21.29 13.70 14.22
C PRO A 88 22.11 12.49 13.72
N TYR A 89 21.90 11.98 12.50
CA TYR A 89 22.35 10.63 12.11
C TYR A 89 23.79 10.55 11.59
N MET A 90 24.36 11.62 11.05
CA MET A 90 25.67 11.55 10.38
C MET A 90 26.86 11.55 11.31
N THR A 91 26.68 11.81 12.61
CA THR A 91 27.72 11.70 13.63
C THR A 91 27.31 10.71 14.69
N ALA A 92 28.29 10.09 15.34
CA ALA A 92 28.06 9.14 16.43
C ALA A 92 29.08 9.28 17.53
N ARG A 93 28.66 9.03 18.76
CA ARG A 93 29.54 8.68 19.86
C ARG A 93 29.57 7.17 20.00
N ILE A 94 30.78 6.61 20.10
CA ILE A 94 31.08 5.18 20.12
C ILE A 94 31.63 4.82 21.48
N PHE A 95 31.14 3.73 22.05
CA PHE A 95 31.50 3.22 23.35
C PHE A 95 32.05 1.80 23.24
N GLN A 96 33.30 1.60 23.64
CA GLN A 96 33.93 0.29 23.73
C GLN A 96 33.79 -0.37 25.11
N SER A 97 33.29 0.38 26.09
CA SER A 97 32.96 -0.07 27.44
C SER A 97 31.65 0.55 27.88
N GLU A 98 31.17 0.19 29.07
CA GLU A 98 29.96 0.77 29.63
C GLU A 98 30.10 2.29 29.78
N TYR A 99 29.06 3.01 29.30
CA TYR A 99 29.05 4.47 29.26
C TYR A 99 27.67 5.01 29.66
N THR A 100 27.65 5.97 30.61
CA THR A 100 26.40 6.52 31.13
C THR A 100 26.32 8.02 30.89
N TYR A 101 25.25 8.44 30.21
CA TYR A 101 24.84 9.84 30.21
C TYR A 101 23.97 10.13 31.43
N SER A 102 24.22 11.29 32.13
CA SER A 102 23.46 11.74 33.28
C SER A 102 22.79 13.07 32.97
N PHE A 103 21.47 13.08 32.92
CA PHE A 103 20.67 14.24 32.62
C PHE A 103 20.02 14.78 33.89
N PRO A 104 20.38 16.01 34.37
CA PRO A 104 19.62 16.70 35.40
C PRO A 104 18.27 17.12 34.79
N VAL A 105 17.19 16.59 35.33
CA VAL A 105 15.82 16.80 34.86
C VAL A 105 14.85 16.97 36.03
N ALA A 106 13.70 17.60 35.82
CA ALA A 106 12.64 17.63 36.81
C ALA A 106 12.08 16.20 37.01
N SER A 107 11.59 15.89 38.23
CA SER A 107 10.89 14.62 38.47
C SER A 107 9.62 14.52 37.60
N GLY A 108 9.17 13.28 37.29
CA GLY A 108 8.00 13.00 36.49
C GLY A 108 8.33 12.25 35.18
N ARG A 109 7.33 12.03 34.37
CA ARG A 109 7.43 11.22 33.15
C ARG A 109 8.21 11.94 32.04
N LYS A 110 9.02 11.19 31.32
CA LYS A 110 9.88 11.69 30.24
C LYS A 110 9.73 10.81 29.00
N PHE A 111 9.71 11.45 27.83
CA PHE A 111 10.07 10.78 26.59
C PHE A 111 11.59 10.72 26.47
N ILE A 112 12.10 9.54 26.12
CA ILE A 112 13.50 9.29 25.76
C ILE A 112 13.48 8.78 24.33
N ARG A 113 14.14 9.48 23.40
CA ARG A 113 14.30 9.04 22.02
C ARG A 113 15.77 8.80 21.73
N LEU A 114 16.06 7.60 21.22
CA LEU A 114 17.41 7.18 20.86
C LEU A 114 17.46 6.99 19.33
N TYR A 115 18.43 7.65 18.72
CA TYR A 115 18.58 7.68 17.26
C TYR A 115 19.77 6.82 16.85
N PHE A 116 19.57 5.91 15.88
CA PHE A 116 20.58 4.98 15.40
C PHE A 116 20.63 4.94 13.88
N TYR A 117 21.82 5.13 13.31
CA TYR A 117 22.12 4.92 11.91
C TYR A 117 23.27 3.92 11.79
N PRO A 118 23.02 2.68 11.27
CA PRO A 118 24.01 1.61 11.23
C PRO A 118 25.00 1.80 10.07
N SER A 119 25.90 2.75 10.22
CA SER A 119 27.01 3.00 9.29
C SER A 119 28.33 2.47 9.84
N SER A 120 29.37 2.44 9.01
CA SER A 120 30.74 2.26 9.47
C SER A 120 31.25 3.55 10.08
N TYR A 121 31.72 3.48 11.33
CA TYR A 121 32.28 4.58 12.08
C TYR A 121 33.77 4.29 12.41
N SER A 122 34.70 5.14 11.98
CA SER A 122 36.15 4.98 12.21
C SER A 122 36.67 3.59 11.81
N GLY A 123 36.11 2.99 10.75
CA GLY A 123 36.49 1.66 10.27
C GLY A 123 35.92 0.48 11.08
N LEU A 124 35.08 0.73 12.08
CA LEU A 124 34.36 -0.32 12.82
C LEU A 124 33.21 -0.86 11.97
N ASN A 125 33.05 -2.17 11.97
CA ASN A 125 31.96 -2.81 11.21
C ASN A 125 30.62 -2.63 11.96
N ALA A 126 29.59 -2.16 11.26
CA ALA A 126 28.25 -1.97 11.80
C ALA A 126 27.64 -3.24 12.41
N SER A 127 27.97 -4.43 11.87
CA SER A 127 27.49 -5.70 12.40
C SER A 127 28.04 -6.05 13.79
N ASN A 128 29.16 -5.44 14.21
CA ASN A 128 29.72 -5.60 15.56
C ASN A 128 29.06 -4.65 16.58
N ALA A 129 28.22 -3.73 16.15
CA ALA A 129 27.47 -2.84 17.05
C ALA A 129 26.31 -3.61 17.71
N VAL A 130 26.65 -4.42 18.71
CA VAL A 130 25.70 -5.19 19.52
C VAL A 130 25.80 -4.74 20.98
N PHE A 131 24.71 -4.19 21.55
CA PHE A 131 24.75 -3.57 22.86
C PHE A 131 23.40 -3.57 23.55
N SER A 132 23.42 -3.23 24.83
CA SER A 132 22.22 -3.03 25.64
C SER A 132 22.14 -1.58 26.12
N VAL A 133 20.90 -1.10 26.33
CA VAL A 133 20.65 0.23 26.90
C VAL A 133 19.71 0.10 28.09
N THR A 134 20.07 0.72 29.22
CA THR A 134 19.22 0.74 30.39
C THR A 134 18.96 2.17 30.86
N SER A 135 17.83 2.39 31.55
CA SER A 135 17.48 3.64 32.20
C SER A 135 16.81 3.35 33.53
N GLY A 136 17.54 3.64 34.67
CA GLY A 136 17.08 3.26 36.00
C GLY A 136 16.79 1.75 36.10
N PRO A 137 15.58 1.35 36.55
CA PRO A 137 15.19 -0.06 36.65
C PRO A 137 14.82 -0.71 35.31
N TYR A 138 14.77 0.06 34.21
CA TYR A 138 14.24 -0.41 32.95
C TYR A 138 15.36 -0.82 32.00
N THR A 139 15.19 -1.99 31.35
CA THR A 139 15.97 -2.42 30.19
C THR A 139 15.27 -1.97 28.92
N LEU A 140 15.83 -0.95 28.25
CA LEU A 140 15.26 -0.38 27.04
C LEU A 140 15.61 -1.23 25.79
N LEU A 141 16.88 -1.63 25.68
CA LEU A 141 17.42 -2.48 24.62
C LEU A 141 18.31 -3.56 25.23
N LYS A 142 18.30 -4.78 24.66
CA LYS A 142 19.13 -5.90 25.12
C LYS A 142 19.73 -6.63 23.92
N ASN A 143 21.07 -6.67 23.87
CA ASN A 143 21.81 -7.23 22.75
C ASN A 143 21.29 -6.72 21.38
N PHE A 144 20.93 -5.46 21.34
CA PHE A 144 20.36 -4.82 20.17
C PHE A 144 21.41 -4.62 19.08
N SER A 145 21.03 -4.91 17.84
CA SER A 145 21.81 -4.62 16.64
C SER A 145 21.01 -3.72 15.71
N ALA A 146 21.46 -2.47 15.57
CA ALA A 146 20.81 -1.55 14.64
C ALA A 146 20.93 -2.03 13.18
N ALA A 147 22.09 -2.60 12.80
CA ALA A 147 22.32 -3.12 11.46
C ALA A 147 21.35 -4.27 11.11
N GLN A 148 21.24 -5.26 11.99
CA GLN A 148 20.31 -6.38 11.80
C GLN A 148 18.85 -5.91 11.77
N THR A 149 18.49 -4.92 12.62
CA THR A 149 17.13 -4.42 12.68
C THR A 149 16.74 -3.63 11.42
N THR A 150 17.63 -2.76 10.92
CA THR A 150 17.40 -2.03 9.68
C THR A 150 17.32 -2.95 8.48
N GLU A 151 18.20 -3.96 8.39
CA GLU A 151 18.17 -4.96 7.33
C GLU A 151 16.85 -5.76 7.34
N ALA A 152 16.45 -6.26 8.51
CA ALA A 152 15.24 -7.08 8.63
C ALA A 152 13.94 -6.29 8.34
N LEU A 153 13.89 -5.00 8.69
CA LEU A 153 12.71 -4.15 8.53
C LEU A 153 12.77 -3.26 7.28
N ASN A 154 13.87 -3.33 6.52
CA ASN A 154 14.14 -2.48 5.35
C ASN A 154 14.04 -0.97 5.66
N TYR A 155 14.67 -0.56 6.77
CA TYR A 155 14.80 0.83 7.19
C TYR A 155 16.24 1.32 7.00
N ASP A 156 16.42 2.60 6.70
CA ASP A 156 17.77 3.20 6.63
C ASP A 156 18.30 3.63 8.02
N SER A 157 17.41 4.00 8.93
CA SER A 157 17.72 4.44 10.29
C SER A 157 16.61 4.05 11.27
N ILE A 158 16.90 4.12 12.57
CA ILE A 158 15.97 3.72 13.64
C ILE A 158 15.86 4.84 14.68
N VAL A 159 14.64 5.13 15.10
CA VAL A 159 14.34 5.87 16.33
C VAL A 159 13.64 4.91 17.30
N LYS A 160 14.13 4.85 18.53
CA LYS A 160 13.49 4.13 19.63
C LYS A 160 12.97 5.15 20.63
N GLU A 161 11.66 5.20 20.83
CA GLU A 161 11.00 6.12 21.76
C GLU A 161 10.44 5.38 22.97
N TYR A 162 10.78 5.88 24.16
CA TYR A 162 10.34 5.33 25.44
C TYR A 162 9.68 6.40 26.28
N SER A 163 8.66 6.02 27.05
CA SER A 163 8.07 6.86 28.11
C SER A 163 8.39 6.23 29.46
N VAL A 164 9.23 6.89 30.26
CA VAL A 164 9.65 6.40 31.58
C VAL A 164 9.36 7.45 32.66
N ASN A 165 9.02 7.02 33.85
CA ASN A 165 8.90 7.92 35.00
C ASN A 165 10.25 8.05 35.73
N VAL A 166 10.69 9.29 35.97
CA VAL A 166 11.90 9.62 36.68
C VAL A 166 11.53 10.20 38.06
N PRO A 167 11.64 9.40 39.13
CA PRO A 167 11.21 9.83 40.45
C PRO A 167 12.21 10.81 41.12
N THR A 168 13.44 10.88 40.58
CA THR A 168 14.54 11.72 41.06
C THR A 168 14.76 12.93 40.15
N THR A 169 15.73 13.75 40.44
CA THR A 169 16.15 14.90 39.61
C THR A 169 17.25 14.53 38.61
N THR A 170 17.53 13.23 38.42
CA THR A 170 18.57 12.75 37.52
C THR A 170 18.06 11.55 36.72
N LEU A 171 18.15 11.65 35.41
CA LEU A 171 17.91 10.56 34.48
C LEU A 171 19.25 10.03 33.98
N ASN A 172 19.50 8.74 34.19
CA ASN A 172 20.69 8.05 33.67
C ASN A 172 20.30 7.16 32.48
N ILE A 173 21.06 7.24 31.38
CA ILE A 173 20.96 6.36 30.23
C ILE A 173 22.32 5.70 30.03
N THR A 174 22.38 4.38 30.21
CA THR A 174 23.63 3.60 30.19
C THR A 174 23.67 2.71 28.96
N PHE A 175 24.73 2.87 28.17
CA PHE A 175 25.04 2.03 26.99
C PHE A 175 26.11 1.02 27.40
N LYS A 176 25.88 -0.26 27.09
CA LYS A 176 26.78 -1.36 27.45
C LYS A 176 26.99 -2.28 26.26
N PRO A 177 28.22 -2.36 25.67
CA PRO A 177 28.55 -3.36 24.62
C PRO A 177 28.25 -4.77 25.10
N SER A 178 27.85 -5.65 24.16
CA SER A 178 27.55 -7.05 24.47
C SER A 178 28.83 -7.80 24.86
N SER A 179 28.78 -8.57 25.95
CA SER A 179 29.89 -9.44 26.33
C SER A 179 29.95 -10.73 25.55
N THR A 180 28.90 -11.06 24.78
CA THR A 180 28.79 -12.32 24.01
C THR A 180 29.33 -12.20 22.60
N THR A 181 29.46 -10.97 22.07
CA THR A 181 29.95 -10.72 20.71
C THR A 181 31.38 -10.19 20.77
N PRO A 182 32.35 -10.86 20.11
CA PRO A 182 33.72 -10.36 20.06
C PRO A 182 33.81 -8.97 19.41
N ASN A 183 34.67 -8.11 19.94
CA ASN A 183 34.88 -6.74 19.45
C ASN A 183 33.58 -5.92 19.36
N SER A 184 32.59 -6.21 20.19
CA SER A 184 31.35 -5.46 20.24
C SER A 184 31.60 -4.01 20.73
N TYR A 185 30.78 -3.11 20.24
CA TYR A 185 30.73 -1.72 20.69
C TYR A 185 29.29 -1.22 20.75
N ALA A 186 29.05 -0.17 21.51
CA ALA A 186 27.80 0.55 21.49
C ALA A 186 27.99 1.90 20.82
N PHE A 187 26.90 2.50 20.33
CA PHE A 187 26.93 3.83 19.77
C PHE A 187 25.58 4.53 19.92
N ALA A 188 25.58 5.86 19.78
CA ALA A 188 24.39 6.67 19.64
C ALA A 188 24.66 7.82 18.67
N ASN A 189 23.70 8.09 17.78
CA ASN A 189 23.72 9.25 16.90
C ASN A 189 23.03 10.46 17.54
N GLY A 190 21.91 10.25 18.21
CA GLY A 190 21.20 11.28 18.93
C GLY A 190 20.48 10.76 20.16
N ILE A 191 20.32 11.65 21.14
CA ILE A 191 19.54 11.41 22.36
C ILE A 191 18.63 12.62 22.59
N GLU A 192 17.32 12.37 22.66
CA GLU A 192 16.35 13.41 22.98
C GLU A 192 15.63 13.06 24.29
N VAL A 193 15.53 14.02 25.21
CA VAL A 193 14.80 13.89 26.47
C VAL A 193 13.82 15.06 26.60
N VAL A 194 12.52 14.72 26.68
CA VAL A 194 11.43 15.70 26.75
C VAL A 194 10.54 15.37 27.96
N SER A 195 10.30 16.33 28.84
CA SER A 195 9.28 16.19 29.89
C SER A 195 7.91 16.05 29.28
N MET A 196 7.09 15.14 29.81
CA MET A 196 5.71 14.94 29.34
C MET A 196 4.76 14.85 30.54
N PRO A 197 3.48 15.24 30.35
CA PRO A 197 2.43 14.96 31.33
C PRO A 197 2.10 13.46 31.32
N ASP A 198 1.51 12.99 32.43
CA ASP A 198 1.13 11.57 32.55
C ASP A 198 -0.21 11.28 31.80
N ILE A 199 -0.16 11.30 30.47
CA ILE A 199 -1.32 11.11 29.59
C ILE A 199 -1.66 9.65 29.32
N TYR A 200 -0.85 8.71 29.82
CA TYR A 200 -1.05 7.27 29.62
C TYR A 200 -1.45 6.54 30.90
N ASN A 201 -1.69 7.27 31.98
CA ASN A 201 -2.11 6.71 33.26
C ASN A 201 -3.52 6.15 33.16
N THR A 202 -3.70 4.89 33.60
CA THR A 202 -4.99 4.20 33.62
C THR A 202 -5.35 3.73 35.03
N ALA A 203 -4.83 4.42 36.06
CA ALA A 203 -5.10 4.08 37.48
C ALA A 203 -6.59 4.20 37.85
N ASP A 204 -7.39 4.88 37.03
CA ASP A 204 -8.85 4.97 37.14
C ASP A 204 -9.57 3.66 36.75
N GLY A 205 -8.84 2.65 36.28
CA GLY A 205 -9.38 1.33 35.88
C GLY A 205 -10.18 1.34 34.59
N THR A 206 -10.04 2.38 33.78
CA THR A 206 -10.74 2.48 32.47
C THR A 206 -10.19 1.57 31.38
N SER A 207 -8.94 1.15 31.48
CA SER A 207 -8.28 0.24 30.52
C SER A 207 -8.52 -1.21 30.90
N MET A 208 -9.12 -1.97 29.98
CA MET A 208 -9.41 -3.39 30.16
C MET A 208 -8.53 -4.26 29.26
N ILE A 209 -8.13 -5.43 29.75
CA ILE A 209 -7.48 -6.44 28.90
C ILE A 209 -8.54 -7.01 27.94
N VAL A 210 -8.27 -6.91 26.65
CA VAL A 210 -9.19 -7.37 25.58
C VAL A 210 -9.50 -8.86 25.73
N GLY A 211 -10.79 -9.19 25.78
CA GLY A 211 -11.29 -10.54 25.99
C GLY A 211 -11.29 -11.01 27.45
N GLN A 212 -11.02 -10.10 28.39
CA GLN A 212 -11.08 -10.36 29.85
C GLN A 212 -11.88 -9.26 30.55
N THR A 213 -12.31 -9.51 31.77
CA THR A 213 -12.99 -8.54 32.64
C THR A 213 -12.06 -7.90 33.67
N VAL A 214 -10.74 -7.97 33.42
CA VAL A 214 -9.70 -7.48 34.34
C VAL A 214 -9.19 -6.14 33.82
N ALA A 215 -9.18 -5.13 34.70
CA ALA A 215 -8.56 -3.85 34.42
C ALA A 215 -7.02 -3.99 34.40
N PHE A 216 -6.36 -3.28 33.50
CA PHE A 216 -4.92 -3.18 33.44
C PHE A 216 -4.48 -1.77 33.86
N ILE A 217 -3.65 -1.71 34.88
CA ILE A 217 -3.20 -0.43 35.45
C ILE A 217 -1.84 -0.04 34.86
N ILE A 218 -1.80 1.11 34.24
CA ILE A 218 -0.57 1.80 33.85
C ILE A 218 -0.39 2.97 34.81
N ASP A 219 0.70 2.96 35.56
CA ASP A 219 1.02 3.95 36.58
C ASP A 219 2.48 4.44 36.46
N ASN A 220 2.97 5.11 37.49
CA ASN A 220 4.34 5.63 37.52
C ASN A 220 5.43 4.55 37.54
N SER A 221 5.10 3.30 37.85
CA SER A 221 6.05 2.17 37.82
C SER A 221 6.12 1.51 36.42
N THR A 222 5.24 1.90 35.51
CA THR A 222 5.14 1.33 34.18
C THR A 222 5.91 2.17 33.16
N ALA A 223 6.84 1.54 32.44
CA ALA A 223 7.51 2.13 31.28
C ALA A 223 6.86 1.64 29.98
N LEU A 224 6.87 2.49 28.96
CA LEU A 224 6.26 2.21 27.64
C LEU A 224 7.31 2.42 26.55
N GLU A 225 7.32 1.57 25.52
CA GLU A 225 8.00 1.81 24.24
C GLU A 225 6.96 2.16 23.18
N SER A 226 7.08 3.32 22.53
CA SER A 226 6.23 3.69 21.39
C SER A 226 6.61 2.86 20.17
N VAL A 227 5.68 2.05 19.66
CA VAL A 227 5.91 1.19 18.50
C VAL A 227 5.27 1.76 17.26
N TYR A 228 4.04 2.24 17.37
CA TYR A 228 3.31 2.90 16.29
C TYR A 228 2.60 4.15 16.80
N ARG A 229 2.61 5.18 15.94
CA ARG A 229 1.81 6.40 16.14
C ARG A 229 1.37 6.90 14.77
N LEU A 230 0.05 6.74 14.47
CA LEU A 230 -0.49 6.95 13.13
C LEU A 230 -1.54 8.05 13.12
N ASN A 231 -1.43 8.91 12.12
CA ASN A 231 -2.44 9.87 11.69
C ASN A 231 -3.33 9.20 10.64
N VAL A 232 -4.46 8.63 11.07
CA VAL A 232 -5.29 7.78 10.23
C VAL A 232 -6.04 8.61 9.18
N GLY A 233 -5.83 8.25 7.91
CA GLY A 233 -6.40 8.96 6.77
C GLY A 233 -5.79 10.33 6.52
N GLY A 234 -4.67 10.66 7.19
CA GLY A 234 -3.93 11.91 7.05
C GLY A 234 -2.49 11.69 6.58
N GLN A 235 -1.72 12.77 6.56
CA GLN A 235 -0.30 12.80 6.19
C GLN A 235 0.58 12.70 7.44
N ASP A 236 1.88 12.50 7.23
CA ASP A 236 2.87 12.58 8.29
C ASP A 236 2.83 13.95 8.98
N ILE A 237 2.92 13.94 10.32
CA ILE A 237 3.05 15.14 11.13
C ILE A 237 4.45 15.12 11.74
N SER A 238 5.23 16.15 11.44
CA SER A 238 6.59 16.28 11.96
C SER A 238 6.58 16.57 13.46
N PRO A 239 7.70 16.34 14.18
CA PRO A 239 7.79 16.65 15.62
C PRO A 239 7.44 18.10 15.98
N SER A 240 7.74 19.08 15.13
CA SER A 240 7.38 20.48 15.38
C SER A 240 5.89 20.77 15.14
N GLY A 241 5.19 19.92 14.37
CA GLY A 241 3.74 20.00 14.18
C GLY A 241 2.93 19.37 15.32
N ASP A 242 3.57 18.68 16.28
CA ASP A 242 2.89 18.14 17.46
C ASP A 242 2.74 19.21 18.55
N THR A 243 1.90 18.97 19.51
CA THR A 243 1.42 19.85 20.58
C THR A 243 2.43 20.07 21.74
N GLY A 244 3.72 20.25 21.41
CA GLY A 244 4.80 20.52 22.37
C GLY A 244 5.45 19.27 22.97
N LEU A 245 5.01 18.06 22.62
CA LEU A 245 5.64 16.80 23.01
C LEU A 245 6.63 16.27 21.96
N PHE A 246 6.65 16.89 20.77
CA PHE A 246 7.57 16.60 19.66
C PHE A 246 7.50 15.15 19.19
N ARG A 247 6.28 14.57 19.13
CA ARG A 247 6.02 13.22 18.65
C ARG A 247 5.81 13.24 17.13
N PRO A 248 6.51 12.42 16.34
CA PRO A 248 6.15 12.19 14.96
C PRO A 248 4.85 11.34 14.89
N TRP A 249 3.97 11.67 13.95
CA TRP A 249 2.81 10.87 13.58
C TRP A 249 2.96 10.49 12.12
N TYR A 250 2.72 9.24 11.77
CA TYR A 250 2.94 8.70 10.43
C TYR A 250 1.62 8.40 9.73
N ASP A 251 1.61 8.44 8.41
CA ASP A 251 0.51 7.96 7.57
C ASP A 251 0.19 6.49 7.89
N ASP A 252 -1.11 6.15 7.91
CA ASP A 252 -1.59 4.80 8.25
C ASP A 252 -1.60 3.82 7.06
N THR A 253 -1.40 4.28 5.83
CA THR A 253 -1.52 3.49 4.61
C THR A 253 -0.64 2.22 4.59
N PRO A 254 0.61 2.23 5.09
CA PRO A 254 1.44 1.03 5.14
C PRO A 254 0.88 -0.09 6.05
N ASN A 255 0.03 0.26 7.00
CA ASN A 255 -0.53 -0.65 7.99
C ASN A 255 -1.92 -1.17 7.63
N ILE A 256 -2.59 -0.64 6.60
CA ILE A 256 -3.93 -1.08 6.21
C ILE A 256 -3.87 -2.46 5.55
N PHE A 257 -4.73 -3.35 6.01
CA PHE A 257 -4.82 -4.71 5.50
C PHE A 257 -5.74 -4.82 4.28
N GLY A 258 -5.21 -5.39 3.21
CA GLY A 258 -5.99 -5.79 2.03
C GLY A 258 -6.37 -4.64 1.10
N ALA A 259 -7.38 -4.85 0.26
CA ALA A 259 -7.88 -3.87 -0.71
C ALA A 259 -8.99 -2.97 -0.13
N ALA A 260 -9.36 -3.18 1.11
CA ALA A 260 -10.43 -2.43 1.79
C ALA A 260 -9.84 -1.22 2.53
N PHE A 261 -9.27 -0.27 1.76
CA PHE A 261 -8.64 0.93 2.33
C PHE A 261 -9.65 1.89 2.98
N GLY A 262 -10.95 1.65 2.83
CA GLY A 262 -11.96 2.62 3.21
C GLY A 262 -11.86 3.91 2.37
N VAL A 263 -12.36 4.99 2.93
CA VAL A 263 -12.29 6.34 2.34
C VAL A 263 -11.77 7.32 3.39
N THR A 264 -11.08 8.37 2.94
CA THR A 264 -10.55 9.45 3.77
C THR A 264 -11.43 10.68 3.61
N PRO A 265 -12.44 10.89 4.48
CA PRO A 265 -13.31 12.05 4.41
C PRO A 265 -12.53 13.31 4.81
N THR A 266 -12.76 14.40 4.10
CA THR A 266 -12.25 15.71 4.49
C THR A 266 -13.11 16.32 5.60
N ILE A 267 -12.46 17.01 6.54
CA ILE A 267 -13.18 17.77 7.56
C ILE A 267 -14.10 18.83 6.91
N SER A 268 -15.30 18.99 7.45
CA SER A 268 -16.21 20.00 6.96
C SER A 268 -15.61 21.41 7.14
N PRO A 269 -15.66 22.30 6.11
CA PRO A 269 -15.04 23.63 6.16
C PRO A 269 -15.52 24.52 7.32
N ASN A 270 -16.72 24.27 7.85
CA ASN A 270 -17.31 25.04 8.95
C ASN A 270 -17.11 24.35 10.31
N MET A 271 -16.38 23.22 10.36
CA MET A 271 -16.18 22.49 11.60
C MET A 271 -14.85 22.90 12.23
N THR A 272 -14.88 23.14 13.53
CA THR A 272 -13.70 23.40 14.35
C THR A 272 -13.59 22.29 15.38
N ILE A 273 -12.39 21.71 15.52
CA ILE A 273 -12.11 20.71 16.56
C ILE A 273 -12.07 21.39 17.91
N LYS A 274 -12.87 20.89 18.88
CA LYS A 274 -13.01 21.45 20.23
C LYS A 274 -12.70 20.38 21.26
N TYR A 275 -11.54 20.50 21.91
CA TYR A 275 -11.17 19.59 22.99
C TYR A 275 -12.11 19.79 24.19
N PRO A 276 -12.70 18.70 24.73
CA PRO A 276 -13.51 18.79 25.93
C PRO A 276 -12.61 19.05 27.17
N SER A 277 -13.20 19.58 28.24
CA SER A 277 -12.45 19.96 29.47
C SER A 277 -11.67 18.80 30.12
N GLY A 278 -12.02 17.55 29.82
CA GLY A 278 -11.34 16.34 30.32
C GLY A 278 -10.25 15.81 29.40
N THR A 279 -10.08 16.35 28.17
CA THR A 279 -9.10 15.89 27.20
C THR A 279 -8.20 17.06 26.81
N PRO A 280 -6.98 17.11 27.34
CA PRO A 280 -6.04 18.18 26.98
C PRO A 280 -5.67 18.15 25.50
N SER A 281 -5.42 19.31 24.89
CA SER A 281 -5.04 19.45 23.48
C SER A 281 -3.75 18.70 23.13
N TYR A 282 -2.86 18.52 24.09
CA TYR A 282 -1.60 17.79 23.88
C TYR A 282 -1.76 16.26 23.89
N VAL A 283 -2.94 15.70 24.00
CA VAL A 283 -3.15 14.24 23.83
C VAL A 283 -2.83 13.81 22.40
N ALA A 284 -3.31 14.56 21.41
CA ALA A 284 -2.91 14.42 20.02
C ALA A 284 -3.16 15.77 19.30
N PRO A 285 -2.41 16.12 18.24
CA PRO A 285 -2.59 17.37 17.52
C PRO A 285 -3.92 17.43 16.78
N VAL A 286 -4.37 18.65 16.47
CA VAL A 286 -5.62 18.91 15.73
C VAL A 286 -5.65 18.15 14.39
N ASP A 287 -4.50 18.02 13.74
CA ASP A 287 -4.39 17.33 12.45
C ASP A 287 -4.83 15.88 12.53
N VAL A 288 -4.52 15.17 13.60
CA VAL A 288 -5.00 13.79 13.83
C VAL A 288 -6.53 13.73 13.94
N TYR A 289 -7.16 14.72 14.59
CA TYR A 289 -8.61 14.72 14.74
C TYR A 289 -9.34 15.39 13.55
N SER A 290 -8.61 16.01 12.64
CA SER A 290 -9.14 16.63 11.42
C SER A 290 -9.16 15.68 10.22
N THR A 291 -8.49 14.55 10.35
CA THR A 291 -8.45 13.46 9.35
C THR A 291 -9.09 12.20 9.91
N ALA A 292 -9.54 11.33 9.05
CA ALA A 292 -10.11 10.05 9.45
C ALA A 292 -10.11 9.07 8.28
N ARG A 293 -10.29 7.80 8.62
CA ARG A 293 -10.64 6.76 7.65
C ARG A 293 -11.99 6.17 8.03
N THR A 294 -12.88 6.03 7.03
CA THR A 294 -14.20 5.39 7.15
C THR A 294 -14.35 4.29 6.10
N MET A 295 -15.39 3.47 6.21
CA MET A 295 -15.59 2.36 5.28
C MET A 295 -16.16 2.81 3.92
N GLY A 296 -16.85 3.97 3.89
CA GLY A 296 -17.44 4.51 2.68
C GLY A 296 -18.98 4.53 2.70
N PRO A 297 -19.61 5.06 1.64
CA PRO A 297 -21.03 5.37 1.65
C PRO A 297 -21.98 4.19 1.38
N ASP A 298 -21.48 3.03 0.90
CA ASP A 298 -22.34 1.89 0.53
C ASP A 298 -22.51 0.91 1.70
N PRO A 299 -23.69 0.89 2.36
CA PRO A 299 -23.94 0.02 3.49
C PRO A 299 -23.88 -1.47 3.14
N ASN A 300 -24.19 -1.86 1.89
CA ASN A 300 -24.14 -3.27 1.48
C ASN A 300 -22.70 -3.77 1.36
N ILE A 301 -21.79 -2.90 0.97
CA ILE A 301 -20.34 -3.22 0.95
C ILE A 301 -19.82 -3.26 2.37
N ASN A 302 -20.12 -2.25 3.18
CA ASN A 302 -19.58 -2.08 4.52
C ASN A 302 -19.94 -3.23 5.48
N GLN A 303 -21.12 -3.83 5.34
CA GLN A 303 -21.56 -4.98 6.15
C GLN A 303 -20.81 -6.29 5.83
N ASN A 304 -20.00 -6.33 4.77
CA ASN A 304 -19.36 -7.55 4.28
C ASN A 304 -17.82 -7.54 4.44
N TYR A 305 -17.24 -6.52 5.07
CA TYR A 305 -15.80 -6.49 5.35
C TYR A 305 -15.49 -5.74 6.65
N ASN A 306 -14.26 -5.92 7.14
CA ASN A 306 -13.71 -5.14 8.25
C ASN A 306 -12.72 -4.12 7.72
N LEU A 307 -12.79 -2.89 8.20
CA LEU A 307 -11.72 -1.92 8.03
C LEU A 307 -10.59 -2.30 8.99
N THR A 308 -9.44 -2.72 8.47
CA THR A 308 -8.44 -3.47 9.27
C THR A 308 -7.03 -2.89 9.08
N TRP A 309 -6.29 -2.82 10.20
CA TRP A 309 -4.86 -2.51 10.24
C TRP A 309 -4.08 -3.66 10.85
N ILE A 310 -2.84 -3.85 10.40
CA ILE A 310 -1.92 -4.85 10.93
C ILE A 310 -0.64 -4.15 11.40
N PHE A 311 -0.18 -4.54 12.57
CA PHE A 311 1.01 -4.02 13.20
C PHE A 311 1.93 -5.17 13.61
N THR A 312 3.13 -5.23 13.05
CA THR A 312 4.12 -6.22 13.45
C THR A 312 4.78 -5.78 14.76
N VAL A 313 4.64 -6.60 15.81
CA VAL A 313 5.09 -6.28 17.17
C VAL A 313 5.87 -7.44 17.79
N ASP A 314 6.67 -7.17 18.84
CA ASP A 314 7.41 -8.20 19.58
C ASP A 314 6.47 -9.13 20.35
N SER A 315 6.76 -10.42 20.35
CA SER A 315 5.97 -11.40 21.11
C SER A 315 6.28 -11.39 22.60
N GLY A 316 5.35 -11.85 23.42
CA GLY A 316 5.51 -12.01 24.87
C GLY A 316 5.25 -10.76 25.72
N PHE A 317 4.72 -9.68 25.14
CA PHE A 317 4.46 -8.42 25.84
C PHE A 317 2.97 -8.05 25.83
N PHE A 318 2.59 -7.24 26.82
CA PHE A 318 1.34 -6.48 26.75
C PHE A 318 1.56 -5.22 25.92
N TYR A 319 0.50 -4.83 25.20
CA TYR A 319 0.47 -3.61 24.40
C TYR A 319 -0.71 -2.73 24.80
N LEU A 320 -0.44 -1.47 25.11
CA LEU A 320 -1.46 -0.43 25.21
C LEU A 320 -1.78 0.04 23.79
N VAL A 321 -3.04 -0.08 23.39
CA VAL A 321 -3.56 0.42 22.11
C VAL A 321 -4.50 1.56 22.40
N ARG A 322 -4.12 2.78 22.02
CA ARG A 322 -4.95 3.99 22.10
C ARG A 322 -5.53 4.30 20.74
N LEU A 323 -6.85 4.38 20.67
CA LEU A 323 -7.59 4.72 19.47
C LEU A 323 -8.20 6.10 19.62
N HIS A 324 -7.96 6.99 18.65
CA HIS A 324 -8.45 8.36 18.61
C HIS A 324 -9.66 8.44 17.70
N PHE A 325 -10.71 9.12 18.16
CA PHE A 325 -11.98 9.26 17.46
C PHE A 325 -12.44 10.71 17.45
N CYS A 326 -12.95 11.16 16.32
CA CYS A 326 -13.65 12.42 16.17
C CYS A 326 -14.56 12.33 14.94
N GLU A 327 -15.83 12.64 15.10
CA GLU A 327 -16.72 12.77 13.95
C GLU A 327 -16.48 14.08 13.24
N ILE A 328 -15.95 14.03 12.01
CA ILE A 328 -15.56 15.19 11.22
C ILE A 328 -16.53 15.54 10.09
N GLY A 329 -17.56 14.71 9.89
CA GLY A 329 -18.59 14.89 8.86
C GLY A 329 -19.80 15.72 9.33
N GLN A 330 -20.49 16.36 8.39
CA GLN A 330 -21.74 17.08 8.68
C GLN A 330 -22.96 16.17 8.89
N VAL A 331 -22.88 14.93 8.40
CA VAL A 331 -24.02 14.02 8.32
C VAL A 331 -24.23 13.28 9.63
N ILE A 332 -23.14 12.94 10.33
CA ILE A 332 -23.16 12.22 11.61
C ILE A 332 -23.16 13.25 12.75
N THR A 333 -24.30 13.47 13.35
CA THR A 333 -24.51 14.52 14.39
C THR A 333 -25.28 14.03 15.58
N LYS A 334 -25.84 12.81 15.54
CA LYS A 334 -26.68 12.23 16.57
C LYS A 334 -26.24 10.83 16.95
N VAL A 335 -26.51 10.47 18.18
CA VAL A 335 -26.35 9.10 18.69
C VAL A 335 -27.10 8.11 17.79
N ASN A 336 -26.55 6.92 17.62
CA ASN A 336 -27.08 5.83 16.81
C ASN A 336 -27.13 6.10 15.29
N GLN A 337 -26.41 7.10 14.80
CA GLN A 337 -26.24 7.28 13.35
C GLN A 337 -25.11 6.41 12.78
N ARG A 338 -23.95 6.33 13.47
CA ARG A 338 -22.84 5.43 13.13
C ARG A 338 -22.48 4.62 14.37
N VAL A 339 -22.66 3.32 14.31
CA VAL A 339 -22.34 2.40 15.40
C VAL A 339 -21.55 1.23 14.85
N PHE A 340 -20.42 0.92 15.47
CA PHE A 340 -19.51 -0.13 15.01
C PHE A 340 -18.91 -0.92 16.19
N ASP A 341 -18.35 -2.08 15.88
CA ASP A 341 -17.63 -2.92 16.82
C ASP A 341 -16.12 -2.78 16.58
N ILE A 342 -15.34 -2.83 17.65
CA ILE A 342 -13.88 -2.76 17.65
C ILE A 342 -13.32 -4.12 18.03
N PHE A 343 -12.42 -4.64 17.21
CA PHE A 343 -11.74 -5.92 17.43
C PHE A 343 -10.23 -5.72 17.48
N LEU A 344 -9.58 -6.40 18.44
CA LEU A 344 -8.13 -6.48 18.55
C LEU A 344 -7.73 -7.97 18.65
N ASN A 345 -6.83 -8.41 17.78
CA ASN A 345 -6.42 -9.81 17.65
C ASN A 345 -7.61 -10.78 17.59
N ASN A 346 -8.61 -10.46 16.74
CA ASN A 346 -9.85 -11.22 16.55
C ASN A 346 -10.72 -11.37 17.82
N ARG A 347 -10.47 -10.58 18.86
CA ARG A 347 -11.29 -10.51 20.08
C ARG A 347 -12.04 -9.18 20.11
N THR A 348 -13.28 -9.20 20.56
CA THR A 348 -14.04 -7.97 20.73
C THR A 348 -13.42 -7.11 21.83
N ALA A 349 -12.94 -5.93 21.44
CA ALA A 349 -12.45 -4.90 22.35
C ALA A 349 -13.60 -4.01 22.84
N TYR A 350 -14.54 -3.65 21.93
CA TYR A 350 -15.72 -2.87 22.27
C TYR A 350 -16.86 -3.19 21.32
N ARG A 351 -18.08 -3.36 21.84
CA ARG A 351 -19.29 -3.52 21.03
C ARG A 351 -20.13 -2.26 21.04
N GLY A 352 -20.60 -1.87 19.86
CA GLY A 352 -21.51 -0.74 19.72
C GLY A 352 -20.83 0.60 20.02
N ALA A 353 -19.62 0.81 19.51
CA ALA A 353 -18.92 2.08 19.57
C ALA A 353 -19.72 3.15 18.82
N ASP A 354 -20.00 4.25 19.49
CA ASP A 354 -20.69 5.43 18.95
C ASP A 354 -19.95 6.70 19.41
N VAL A 355 -19.26 7.32 18.48
CA VAL A 355 -18.39 8.47 18.76
C VAL A 355 -19.19 9.65 19.26
N ILE A 356 -20.41 9.88 18.74
CA ILE A 356 -21.30 10.97 19.22
C ILE A 356 -21.79 10.67 20.65
N ALA A 357 -22.08 9.42 20.97
CA ALA A 357 -22.47 9.06 22.34
C ALA A 357 -21.33 9.31 23.35
N TRP A 358 -20.07 9.13 22.93
CA TRP A 358 -18.90 9.41 23.77
C TRP A 358 -18.57 10.90 23.87
N ALA A 359 -18.61 11.61 22.73
CA ALA A 359 -18.15 12.99 22.59
C ALA A 359 -19.25 14.03 22.86
N GLY A 360 -20.52 13.65 22.78
CA GLY A 360 -21.69 14.53 22.91
C GLY A 360 -22.10 15.24 21.62
N GLN A 361 -21.14 15.50 20.73
CA GLN A 361 -21.37 16.15 19.43
C GLN A 361 -20.21 15.87 18.46
N ASN A 362 -20.39 16.21 17.18
CA ASN A 362 -19.31 16.15 16.20
C ASN A 362 -18.26 17.26 16.44
N GLY A 363 -17.02 17.05 15.91
CA GLY A 363 -15.89 17.96 16.13
C GLY A 363 -15.30 17.93 17.54
N VAL A 364 -15.69 16.97 18.37
CA VAL A 364 -15.15 16.80 19.73
C VAL A 364 -14.31 15.53 19.80
N PRO A 365 -12.99 15.66 20.08
CA PRO A 365 -12.08 14.53 20.21
C PRO A 365 -12.39 13.65 21.41
N VAL A 366 -12.25 12.34 21.23
CA VAL A 366 -12.28 11.34 22.29
C VAL A 366 -11.27 10.24 21.97
N TYR A 367 -10.67 9.63 22.98
CA TYR A 367 -9.82 8.45 22.80
C TYR A 367 -10.28 7.31 23.70
N LYS A 368 -9.90 6.09 23.32
CA LYS A 368 -10.16 4.87 24.07
C LYS A 368 -8.91 4.03 24.15
N ASP A 369 -8.62 3.55 25.34
CA ASP A 369 -7.44 2.74 25.66
C ASP A 369 -7.85 1.27 25.85
N TYR A 370 -7.11 0.38 25.21
CA TYR A 370 -7.26 -1.06 25.30
C TYR A 370 -5.91 -1.70 25.59
N VAL A 371 -5.89 -2.82 26.29
CA VAL A 371 -4.67 -3.57 26.53
C VAL A 371 -4.78 -4.96 25.89
N VAL A 372 -3.78 -5.36 25.13
CA VAL A 372 -3.74 -6.64 24.41
C VAL A 372 -2.48 -7.39 24.79
N LEU A 373 -2.59 -8.67 25.15
CA LEU A 373 -1.44 -9.56 25.27
C LEU A 373 -1.14 -10.17 23.91
N VAL A 374 0.10 -10.01 23.45
CA VAL A 374 0.66 -10.77 22.33
C VAL A 374 1.42 -11.96 22.93
N PRO A 375 0.98 -13.19 22.69
CA PRO A 375 1.57 -14.36 23.35
C PRO A 375 3.01 -14.61 22.91
N ASN A 376 3.75 -15.39 23.70
CA ASN A 376 5.06 -15.89 23.28
C ASN A 376 4.96 -16.72 22.00
N GLY A 377 5.93 -16.57 21.10
CA GLY A 377 5.95 -17.29 19.82
C GLY A 377 7.17 -16.93 18.98
N ALA A 378 6.97 -16.74 17.68
CA ALA A 378 7.98 -16.14 16.82
C ALA A 378 8.43 -14.79 17.39
N PRO A 379 9.68 -14.35 17.17
CA PRO A 379 10.19 -13.08 17.70
C PRO A 379 9.26 -11.89 17.48
N GLN A 380 8.60 -11.86 16.32
CA GLN A 380 7.61 -10.87 15.96
C GLN A 380 6.30 -11.55 15.55
N GLN A 381 5.18 -10.91 15.85
CA GLN A 381 3.83 -11.35 15.50
C GLN A 381 2.97 -10.16 15.10
N ASP A 382 1.90 -10.42 14.36
CA ASP A 382 0.97 -9.39 13.92
C ASP A 382 -0.09 -9.11 15.00
N LEU A 383 -0.25 -7.84 15.36
CA LEU A 383 -1.37 -7.33 16.13
C LEU A 383 -2.39 -6.73 15.16
N TRP A 384 -3.61 -7.25 15.20
CA TRP A 384 -4.69 -6.89 14.31
C TRP A 384 -5.67 -5.92 14.97
N LEU A 385 -5.96 -4.80 14.34
CA LEU A 385 -7.05 -3.89 14.68
C LEU A 385 -8.08 -3.93 13.56
N ALA A 386 -9.34 -4.20 13.89
CA ALA A 386 -10.41 -4.23 12.90
C ALA A 386 -11.66 -3.52 13.42
N LEU A 387 -12.34 -2.78 12.54
CA LEU A 387 -13.62 -2.13 12.79
C LEU A 387 -14.68 -2.72 11.87
N HIS A 388 -15.88 -2.98 12.41
CA HIS A 388 -17.00 -3.52 11.65
C HIS A 388 -18.31 -2.81 12.05
N PRO A 389 -19.21 -2.44 11.12
CA PRO A 389 -20.49 -1.85 11.45
C PRO A 389 -21.32 -2.77 12.35
N ASN A 390 -21.88 -2.25 13.43
CA ASN A 390 -22.72 -3.02 14.30
C ASN A 390 -24.12 -3.21 13.69
N THR A 391 -24.38 -4.38 13.10
CA THR A 391 -25.64 -4.68 12.42
C THR A 391 -26.82 -4.87 13.39
N ALA A 392 -26.56 -5.18 14.66
CA ALA A 392 -27.58 -5.38 15.68
C ALA A 392 -28.20 -4.06 16.15
N SER A 393 -27.45 -2.96 16.13
CA SER A 393 -27.91 -1.64 16.56
C SER A 393 -28.92 -0.99 15.60
N LYS A 394 -29.01 -1.48 14.34
CA LYS A 394 -29.80 -0.88 13.27
C LYS A 394 -29.50 0.61 13.12
N SER A 395 -28.21 0.95 13.15
CA SER A 395 -27.74 2.33 12.97
C SER A 395 -28.19 2.91 11.62
N GLN A 396 -28.27 4.24 11.54
CA GLN A 396 -28.68 4.90 10.30
C GLN A 396 -27.66 4.68 9.17
N TYR A 397 -26.37 4.64 9.50
CA TYR A 397 -25.27 4.42 8.58
C TYR A 397 -24.46 3.21 9.04
N TYR A 398 -24.37 2.18 8.21
CA TYR A 398 -23.50 1.03 8.44
C TYR A 398 -22.08 1.39 8.03
N ASP A 399 -21.34 1.97 8.94
CA ASP A 399 -20.00 2.52 8.71
C ASP A 399 -19.21 2.54 10.03
N ALA A 400 -17.89 2.70 9.94
CA ALA A 400 -16.97 2.87 11.06
C ALA A 400 -16.03 4.04 10.79
N ILE A 401 -15.42 4.61 11.83
CA ILE A 401 -14.49 5.72 11.73
C ILE A 401 -13.32 5.53 12.69
N LEU A 402 -12.12 5.96 12.27
CA LEU A 402 -10.92 6.06 13.09
C LEU A 402 -10.10 7.26 12.63
N ASN A 403 -9.55 8.01 13.58
CA ASN A 403 -8.74 9.22 13.33
C ASN A 403 -7.25 9.04 13.65
N GLY A 404 -6.91 8.23 14.64
CA GLY A 404 -5.52 7.98 14.99
C GLY A 404 -5.32 6.71 15.81
N VAL A 405 -4.10 6.18 15.77
CA VAL A 405 -3.69 4.98 16.51
C VAL A 405 -2.34 5.22 17.17
N GLU A 406 -2.23 4.93 18.45
CA GLU A 406 -0.95 4.78 19.15
C GLU A 406 -0.85 3.37 19.74
N ILE A 407 0.31 2.74 19.57
CA ILE A 407 0.57 1.40 20.13
C ILE A 407 1.87 1.46 20.92
N PHE A 408 1.77 1.10 22.20
CA PHE A 408 2.90 1.10 23.12
C PHE A 408 3.12 -0.31 23.68
N LYS A 409 4.35 -0.79 23.61
CA LYS A 409 4.75 -1.99 24.33
C LYS A 409 4.95 -1.66 25.82
N VAL A 410 4.40 -2.47 26.69
CA VAL A 410 4.46 -2.30 28.14
C VAL A 410 5.60 -3.17 28.70
N ASN A 411 6.40 -2.64 29.65
CA ASN A 411 7.44 -3.43 30.28
C ASN A 411 6.87 -4.65 31.02
N ASP A 412 7.65 -5.74 31.05
CA ASP A 412 7.35 -6.90 31.83
C ASP A 412 7.55 -6.67 33.34
N SER A 413 7.27 -7.68 34.16
CA SER A 413 7.42 -7.61 35.62
C SER A 413 8.86 -7.36 36.11
N PHE A 414 9.85 -7.47 35.23
CA PHE A 414 11.28 -7.21 35.50
C PHE A 414 11.76 -5.87 34.97
N GLY A 415 10.87 -5.02 34.50
CA GLY A 415 11.20 -3.73 33.88
C GLY A 415 11.79 -3.85 32.47
N ASN A 416 11.60 -4.97 31.76
CA ASN A 416 12.18 -5.18 30.44
C ASN A 416 11.19 -4.74 29.32
N LEU A 417 11.69 -3.91 28.40
CA LEU A 417 11.02 -3.51 27.14
C LEU A 417 11.70 -4.11 25.90
N ALA A 418 12.90 -4.71 26.07
CA ALA A 418 13.68 -5.17 24.95
C ALA A 418 13.09 -6.44 24.34
N GLY A 419 12.69 -6.38 23.08
CA GLY A 419 12.39 -7.53 22.22
C GLY A 419 13.65 -8.17 21.67
N LEU A 420 13.49 -9.28 20.96
CA LEU A 420 14.57 -9.91 20.19
C LEU A 420 14.82 -9.08 18.91
N ASN A 421 16.09 -9.07 18.46
CA ASN A 421 16.35 -8.50 17.13
C ASN A 421 15.53 -9.29 16.08
N PRO A 422 14.89 -8.59 15.14
CA PRO A 422 14.18 -9.25 14.04
C PRO A 422 15.16 -10.07 13.20
N VAL A 423 14.67 -11.17 12.62
CA VAL A 423 15.49 -12.06 11.78
C VAL A 423 15.37 -11.57 10.35
N PRO A 424 16.49 -11.16 9.70
CA PRO A 424 16.48 -10.87 8.27
C PRO A 424 16.02 -12.10 7.49
N ALA A 425 15.37 -11.88 6.34
CA ALA A 425 15.02 -12.97 5.44
C ALA A 425 16.29 -13.78 5.09
N PRO A 426 16.24 -15.10 5.05
CA PRO A 426 17.42 -15.92 4.79
C PRO A 426 18.00 -15.57 3.41
N GLU A 427 19.26 -15.12 3.37
CA GLU A 427 20.01 -15.00 2.14
C GLU A 427 20.16 -16.41 1.52
N ASN A 428 19.66 -16.61 0.31
CA ASN A 428 19.98 -17.80 -0.46
C ASN A 428 21.46 -17.71 -0.89
N LYS A 429 22.36 -18.20 -0.05
CA LYS A 429 23.77 -18.38 -0.42
C LYS A 429 23.83 -19.42 -1.53
N ILE A 430 24.04 -18.95 -2.75
CA ILE A 430 24.42 -19.84 -3.87
C ILE A 430 25.75 -20.42 -3.49
N ASP A 431 25.78 -21.76 -3.35
CA ASP A 431 27.00 -22.50 -3.06
C ASP A 431 28.03 -22.22 -4.17
N PRO A 432 29.20 -21.64 -3.89
CA PRO A 432 30.21 -21.33 -4.91
C PRO A 432 30.72 -22.54 -5.65
N SER A 433 30.40 -23.77 -5.20
CA SER A 433 30.84 -25.02 -5.83
C SER A 433 30.13 -25.36 -7.14
N LEU A 434 28.97 -24.72 -7.45
CA LEU A 434 28.24 -24.94 -8.70
C LEU A 434 28.59 -23.96 -9.83
N ALA A 435 29.40 -22.94 -9.56
CA ALA A 435 29.84 -21.96 -10.57
C ALA A 435 31.07 -22.42 -11.38
N ASN A 436 31.67 -23.56 -11.05
CA ASN A 436 32.96 -24.04 -11.65
C ASN A 436 32.81 -25.19 -12.64
N GLN A 437 31.64 -25.50 -13.18
CA GLN A 437 31.49 -26.61 -14.15
C GLN A 437 31.08 -26.18 -15.57
N GLN A 438 31.23 -24.91 -15.96
CA GLN A 438 31.11 -24.56 -17.37
C GLN A 438 32.01 -23.38 -17.76
N SER A 439 33.31 -23.63 -17.91
CA SER A 439 34.15 -22.91 -18.89
C SER A 439 35.57 -23.49 -18.90
N SER A 440 35.75 -24.54 -19.67
CA SER A 440 37.07 -24.90 -20.21
C SER A 440 36.97 -24.90 -21.73
N SER A 441 37.23 -23.76 -22.36
CA SER A 441 37.84 -23.68 -23.68
C SER A 441 38.60 -22.38 -23.82
N SER A 442 39.87 -22.55 -23.96
CA SER A 442 40.89 -21.60 -24.22
C SER A 442 40.59 -20.54 -25.26
N HIS A 443 41.00 -19.25 -25.04
CA HIS A 443 41.93 -18.58 -25.96
C HIS A 443 42.63 -17.40 -25.30
N SER A 444 43.91 -17.32 -25.57
CA SER A 444 44.93 -16.48 -25.00
C SER A 444 44.90 -15.01 -25.49
N ASN A 445 45.44 -14.16 -24.64
CA ASN A 445 46.21 -12.92 -24.89
C ASN A 445 45.61 -11.79 -25.75
N ASN A 446 45.41 -10.71 -25.09
CA ASN A 446 45.88 -9.32 -25.40
C ASN A 446 44.93 -8.25 -24.93
N GLN A 447 45.04 -7.81 -23.69
CA GLN A 447 44.51 -6.50 -23.30
C GLN A 447 45.30 -5.92 -22.11
N LYS A 448 46.48 -5.39 -22.45
CA LYS A 448 47.22 -4.46 -21.58
C LYS A 448 47.78 -3.34 -22.40
N ALA A 449 46.93 -2.51 -23.05
CA ALA A 449 47.41 -1.31 -23.75
C ALA A 449 46.28 -0.31 -24.12
N ILE A 450 45.22 -0.12 -23.35
CA ILE A 450 44.23 0.97 -23.64
C ILE A 450 43.75 1.67 -22.36
N ILE A 451 44.57 1.94 -21.38
CA ILE A 451 44.21 2.80 -20.22
C ILE A 451 45.07 4.08 -20.14
N GLY A 452 45.88 4.39 -21.13
CA GLY A 452 46.73 5.59 -21.13
C GLY A 452 46.29 6.79 -21.98
N GLY A 453 45.20 6.68 -22.77
CA GLY A 453 44.88 7.66 -23.80
C GLY A 453 43.70 8.59 -23.56
N SER A 454 42.84 8.35 -22.55
CA SER A 454 41.55 9.03 -22.41
C SER A 454 41.51 10.21 -21.42
N VAL A 455 42.58 10.51 -20.72
CA VAL A 455 42.61 11.64 -19.73
C VAL A 455 43.11 12.96 -20.39
N GLY A 456 43.82 12.91 -21.52
CA GLY A 456 44.38 14.08 -22.17
C GLY A 456 43.40 14.93 -23.00
N VAL A 457 42.31 14.35 -23.49
CA VAL A 457 41.35 15.02 -24.39
C VAL A 457 40.24 15.77 -23.64
N GLY A 458 39.91 15.38 -22.41
CA GLY A 458 38.87 16.05 -21.61
C GLY A 458 39.27 17.41 -21.08
N ILE A 459 40.53 17.67 -20.84
CA ILE A 459 41.01 18.96 -20.30
C ILE A 459 41.09 20.07 -21.39
N ALA A 460 41.34 19.72 -22.63
CA ALA A 460 41.42 20.65 -23.73
C ALA A 460 40.03 21.16 -24.18
N ALA A 461 38.97 20.34 -24.04
CA ALA A 461 37.59 20.74 -24.37
C ALA A 461 37.00 21.71 -23.35
N ILE A 462 37.38 21.61 -22.08
CA ILE A 462 36.85 22.47 -21.00
C ILE A 462 37.46 23.88 -21.10
N LEU A 463 38.71 24.02 -21.57
CA LEU A 463 39.37 25.33 -21.74
C LEU A 463 38.85 26.10 -22.95
N LEU A 464 38.37 25.44 -24.00
CA LEU A 464 37.80 26.08 -25.18
C LEU A 464 36.36 26.59 -24.97
N VAL A 465 35.57 25.95 -24.12
CA VAL A 465 34.21 26.40 -23.74
C VAL A 465 34.27 27.61 -22.79
N GLY A 466 35.29 27.70 -21.94
CA GLY A 466 35.50 28.83 -21.04
C GLY A 466 35.85 30.15 -21.78
N LEU A 467 36.50 30.07 -22.95
CA LEU A 467 36.87 31.25 -23.75
C LEU A 467 35.72 31.79 -24.60
N PHE A 468 34.71 30.99 -24.92
CA PHE A 468 33.57 31.41 -25.76
C PHE A 468 32.49 32.21 -25.00
N VAL A 469 32.41 32.09 -23.67
CA VAL A 469 31.40 32.77 -22.83
C VAL A 469 31.82 34.19 -22.45
N CYS A 470 33.06 34.62 -22.68
CA CYS A 470 33.52 35.94 -22.27
C CYS A 470 33.39 37.05 -23.32
N VAL A 471 32.90 36.78 -24.54
CA VAL A 471 32.98 37.74 -25.67
C VAL A 471 31.65 38.20 -26.26
N VAL A 472 30.51 38.09 -25.62
CA VAL A 472 29.23 38.65 -26.17
C VAL A 472 28.65 39.74 -25.27
N PRO A 473 28.54 41.02 -25.76
CA PRO A 473 28.11 42.13 -24.92
C PRO A 473 26.58 42.31 -24.86
N ARG A 474 26.20 42.83 -23.70
CA ARG A 474 24.85 43.25 -23.25
C ARG A 474 24.16 44.22 -24.19
N ARG A 475 22.87 44.04 -24.48
CA ARG A 475 21.93 45.12 -24.77
C ARG A 475 20.66 45.04 -23.88
N ARG A 476 20.39 46.20 -23.27
CA ARG A 476 19.25 46.52 -22.39
C ARG A 476 17.98 46.80 -23.22
N GLY A 477 16.80 46.53 -22.62
CA GLY A 477 15.53 47.11 -23.03
C GLY A 477 14.48 46.93 -21.92
N GLN A 478 14.14 48.01 -21.23
CA GLN A 478 13.02 48.10 -20.25
C GLN A 478 11.72 48.42 -20.98
N VAL A 479 10.58 47.87 -20.52
CA VAL A 479 9.29 48.56 -20.48
C VAL A 479 8.44 48.08 -19.29
N LYS A 480 7.71 49.02 -18.73
CA LYS A 480 6.99 49.07 -17.43
C LYS A 480 5.50 48.68 -17.50
N TYR A 481 5.00 48.32 -16.30
CA TYR A 481 3.62 48.47 -15.68
C TYR A 481 2.47 47.63 -16.25
N SER A 482 1.67 46.96 -15.41
CA SER A 482 0.79 47.38 -14.31
C SER A 482 0.10 46.20 -13.66
N SER A 483 -0.09 46.24 -12.32
CA SER A 483 -1.01 45.43 -11.52
C SER A 483 -2.45 45.96 -11.68
N PRO A 484 -3.54 45.34 -11.16
CA PRO A 484 -3.64 44.59 -9.88
C PRO A 484 -4.67 43.44 -9.83
N SER A 485 -4.71 42.79 -8.67
CA SER A 485 -5.82 42.29 -7.86
C SER A 485 -6.12 40.81 -7.83
N ASP A 486 -5.95 40.30 -6.62
CA ASP A 486 -6.80 39.43 -5.81
C ASP A 486 -7.27 38.05 -6.31
N GLY A 487 -6.82 37.05 -5.56
CA GLY A 487 -7.55 35.81 -5.38
C GLY A 487 -6.69 34.65 -4.94
N PRO A 488 -7.22 33.66 -4.28
CA PRO A 488 -6.66 33.12 -3.06
C PRO A 488 -5.77 31.89 -3.23
N SER A 489 -4.88 31.79 -2.24
CA SER A 489 -4.22 30.61 -1.65
C SER A 489 -3.89 29.40 -2.53
N GLY A 490 -2.59 29.27 -2.77
CA GLY A 490 -1.97 28.15 -3.43
C GLY A 490 -1.90 26.91 -2.56
N TRP A 491 -2.00 25.82 -3.23
CA TRP A 491 -1.64 24.48 -2.75
C TRP A 491 -0.19 24.21 -3.14
N LEU A 492 0.61 23.84 -2.16
CA LEU A 492 1.97 23.32 -2.38
C LEU A 492 1.86 21.79 -2.59
N PRO A 493 2.43 21.24 -3.65
CA PRO A 493 2.53 19.79 -3.78
C PRO A 493 3.66 19.25 -2.93
N LEU A 494 3.36 18.27 -2.08
CA LEU A 494 4.32 17.49 -1.33
C LEU A 494 5.19 16.65 -2.26
N SER A 495 6.49 16.76 -2.04
CA SER A 495 7.52 15.89 -2.59
C SER A 495 7.38 14.48 -2.04
N LEU A 496 7.05 13.51 -2.88
CA LEU A 496 7.07 12.08 -2.56
C LEU A 496 8.37 11.44 -3.06
N TYR A 497 8.99 10.72 -2.15
CA TYR A 497 10.17 9.89 -2.26
C TYR A 497 10.21 8.98 -3.49
N GLY A 498 11.40 8.83 -4.04
CA GLY A 498 11.66 7.74 -4.97
C GLY A 498 12.97 7.86 -5.76
N HIS A 499 14.03 7.34 -5.18
CA HIS A 499 15.22 6.70 -5.79
C HIS A 499 15.95 7.36 -6.97
N SER A 500 17.08 7.86 -6.61
CA SER A 500 18.49 7.59 -6.98
C SER A 500 18.96 7.90 -8.41
N HIS A 501 19.92 8.69 -8.53
CA HIS A 501 21.33 8.59 -8.88
C HIS A 501 21.92 9.94 -9.26
N SER A 502 22.83 10.35 -8.39
CA SER A 502 24.15 10.92 -8.54
C SER A 502 24.40 12.16 -9.41
N ALA A 503 24.98 13.08 -8.70
CA ALA A 503 26.12 13.94 -8.97
C ALA A 503 25.92 15.21 -9.80
N GLY A 504 26.27 16.31 -9.16
CA GLY A 504 26.68 17.51 -9.86
C GLY A 504 26.17 18.81 -9.28
N SER A 505 26.90 19.32 -8.32
CA SER A 505 26.77 20.64 -7.72
C SER A 505 26.76 21.75 -8.78
N ALA A 506 25.77 22.64 -8.79
CA ALA A 506 25.95 24.06 -9.09
C ALA A 506 24.72 24.84 -8.64
N LYS A 507 24.93 25.78 -7.72
CA LYS A 507 23.98 26.81 -7.31
C LYS A 507 23.69 27.74 -8.49
N THR A 508 22.44 27.90 -8.83
CA THR A 508 21.93 29.18 -9.40
C THR A 508 20.43 29.30 -9.07
N ASN A 509 20.09 30.40 -8.43
CA ASN A 509 18.74 30.87 -8.20
C ASN A 509 18.04 31.10 -9.54
N THR A 510 16.96 30.37 -9.81
CA THR A 510 15.88 30.86 -10.69
C THR A 510 14.59 30.19 -10.29
N THR A 511 13.60 30.99 -10.03
CA THR A 511 12.17 30.64 -9.98
C THR A 511 11.78 29.86 -11.22
N GLY A 512 11.36 28.61 -11.06
CA GLY A 512 10.89 27.82 -12.19
C GLY A 512 10.40 26.44 -11.73
N SER A 513 9.15 26.20 -11.95
CA SER A 513 8.43 24.94 -12.07
C SER A 513 9.18 23.66 -11.66
N TYR A 514 8.63 22.94 -10.74
CA TYR A 514 9.05 21.59 -10.35
C TYR A 514 8.94 20.65 -11.56
N ALA A 515 10.05 20.46 -12.27
CA ALA A 515 10.16 19.42 -13.27
C ALA A 515 10.27 18.09 -12.54
N SER A 516 9.23 17.27 -12.65
CA SER A 516 9.22 15.87 -12.22
C SER A 516 10.40 15.11 -12.85
N SER A 517 11.01 14.20 -12.12
CA SER A 517 12.07 13.29 -12.56
C SER A 517 11.60 12.22 -13.55
N LEU A 518 10.45 12.42 -14.22
CA LEU A 518 9.91 11.51 -15.22
C LEU A 518 10.79 11.54 -16.49
N PRO A 519 10.98 10.39 -17.17
CA PRO A 519 11.87 10.30 -18.32
C PRO A 519 11.34 11.05 -19.53
N SER A 520 11.60 12.34 -19.59
CA SER A 520 11.19 13.27 -20.67
C SER A 520 11.66 12.88 -22.08
N ASN A 521 12.58 11.92 -22.18
CA ASN A 521 13.16 11.50 -23.47
C ASN A 521 12.48 10.26 -24.08
N LEU A 522 11.53 9.61 -23.39
CA LEU A 522 10.93 8.35 -23.84
C LEU A 522 9.44 8.44 -24.17
N CYS A 523 8.75 9.49 -23.71
CA CYS A 523 7.32 9.75 -23.95
C CYS A 523 7.11 11.23 -24.28
N ARG A 524 6.13 11.53 -25.16
CA ARG A 524 5.73 12.89 -25.48
C ARG A 524 5.05 13.54 -24.29
N HIS A 525 5.46 14.75 -23.94
CA HIS A 525 4.72 15.61 -23.02
C HIS A 525 3.72 16.44 -23.80
N PHE A 526 2.43 16.35 -23.47
CA PHE A 526 1.36 17.12 -24.08
C PHE A 526 1.03 18.33 -23.20
N SER A 527 0.80 19.48 -23.81
CA SER A 527 0.19 20.60 -23.09
C SER A 527 -1.29 20.33 -22.82
N PHE A 528 -1.84 20.90 -21.77
CA PHE A 528 -3.26 20.77 -21.47
C PHE A 528 -4.15 21.34 -22.58
N ALA A 529 -3.66 22.38 -23.29
CA ALA A 529 -4.34 22.95 -24.45
C ALA A 529 -4.45 21.96 -25.63
N GLU A 530 -3.39 21.18 -25.91
CA GLU A 530 -3.42 20.11 -26.91
C GLU A 530 -4.42 19.01 -26.54
N ILE A 531 -4.47 18.62 -25.26
CA ILE A 531 -5.43 17.60 -24.77
C ILE A 531 -6.87 18.10 -24.92
N LYS A 532 -7.16 19.36 -24.58
CA LYS A 532 -8.48 19.96 -24.76
C LYS A 532 -8.88 20.02 -26.23
N ALA A 533 -7.96 20.42 -27.11
CA ALA A 533 -8.20 20.42 -28.54
C ALA A 533 -8.46 19.02 -29.09
N ALA A 534 -7.66 18.02 -28.65
CA ALA A 534 -7.80 16.62 -29.08
C ALA A 534 -9.13 15.98 -28.65
N THR A 535 -9.74 16.44 -27.55
CA THR A 535 -10.97 15.89 -26.97
C THR A 535 -12.19 16.82 -27.17
N ASN A 536 -12.05 17.89 -27.93
CA ASN A 536 -13.08 18.93 -28.05
C ASN A 536 -13.57 19.40 -26.68
N ASP A 537 -12.62 19.75 -25.78
CA ASP A 537 -12.84 20.15 -24.38
C ASP A 537 -13.53 19.06 -23.53
N PHE A 538 -13.12 17.79 -23.73
CA PHE A 538 -13.68 16.60 -23.05
C PHE A 538 -15.17 16.38 -23.34
N ASP A 539 -15.57 16.55 -24.60
CA ASP A 539 -16.93 16.36 -25.08
C ASP A 539 -17.45 14.95 -24.69
N GLU A 540 -18.63 14.89 -24.09
CA GLU A 540 -19.29 13.64 -23.71
C GLU A 540 -19.59 12.72 -24.91
N ALA A 541 -19.67 13.25 -26.13
CA ALA A 541 -19.79 12.43 -27.34
C ALA A 541 -18.52 11.59 -27.61
N LEU A 542 -17.37 12.00 -27.07
CA LEU A 542 -16.10 11.30 -27.17
C LEU A 542 -15.79 10.42 -25.94
N PHE A 543 -16.70 10.36 -24.99
CA PHE A 543 -16.55 9.56 -23.78
C PHE A 543 -16.57 8.07 -24.09
N LEU A 544 -15.56 7.32 -23.66
CA LEU A 544 -15.41 5.89 -23.85
C LEU A 544 -15.77 5.08 -22.62
N GLY A 545 -15.57 5.62 -21.42
CA GLY A 545 -15.86 4.90 -20.19
C GLY A 545 -15.15 5.47 -18.96
N VAL A 546 -15.43 4.87 -17.77
CA VAL A 546 -14.80 5.19 -16.50
C VAL A 546 -14.02 3.97 -16.03
N GLY A 547 -12.74 4.19 -15.67
CA GLY A 547 -11.91 3.23 -14.96
C GLY A 547 -11.62 3.65 -13.52
N GLY A 548 -10.85 2.85 -12.77
CA GLY A 548 -10.44 3.18 -11.39
C GLY A 548 -9.64 4.48 -11.29
N PHE A 549 -8.81 4.78 -12.28
CA PHE A 549 -8.04 6.01 -12.37
C PHE A 549 -8.89 7.24 -12.71
N GLY A 550 -9.90 7.11 -13.59
CA GLY A 550 -10.74 8.21 -14.03
C GLY A 550 -11.46 7.98 -15.35
N LYS A 551 -11.87 9.06 -16.01
CA LYS A 551 -12.61 9.06 -17.27
C LYS A 551 -11.67 8.86 -18.46
N VAL A 552 -12.13 8.09 -19.49
CA VAL A 552 -11.40 7.87 -20.73
C VAL A 552 -12.18 8.48 -21.88
N TYR A 553 -11.50 9.26 -22.73
CA TYR A 553 -12.05 9.90 -23.91
C TYR A 553 -11.31 9.45 -25.16
N LYS A 554 -12.02 9.41 -26.29
CA LYS A 554 -11.42 9.33 -27.61
C LYS A 554 -10.88 10.70 -27.99
N GLY A 555 -9.72 10.76 -28.61
CA GLY A 555 -9.14 12.00 -29.11
C GLY A 555 -8.48 11.81 -30.44
N ASP A 556 -8.30 12.93 -31.13
CA ASP A 556 -7.56 13.00 -32.40
C ASP A 556 -6.40 13.99 -32.21
N ILE A 557 -5.16 13.53 -32.44
CA ILE A 557 -3.94 14.35 -32.35
C ILE A 557 -3.28 14.52 -33.72
N ASP A 558 -2.25 15.37 -33.77
CA ASP A 558 -1.44 15.62 -34.97
C ASP A 558 -2.30 15.98 -36.19
N GLY A 559 -3.23 16.93 -35.99
CA GLY A 559 -4.12 17.39 -37.06
C GLY A 559 -5.19 16.37 -37.47
N GLY A 560 -5.58 15.46 -36.60
CA GLY A 560 -6.62 14.45 -36.87
C GLY A 560 -6.10 13.18 -37.52
N THR A 561 -4.79 13.03 -37.69
CA THR A 561 -4.18 11.86 -38.34
C THR A 561 -4.04 10.67 -37.41
N VAL A 562 -3.92 10.89 -36.09
CA VAL A 562 -3.69 9.83 -35.11
C VAL A 562 -4.84 9.81 -34.09
N LYS A 563 -5.54 8.65 -34.03
CA LYS A 563 -6.56 8.42 -32.99
C LYS A 563 -5.95 7.91 -31.72
N VAL A 564 -6.35 8.50 -30.60
CA VAL A 564 -5.82 8.20 -29.26
C VAL A 564 -6.93 7.92 -28.25
N ALA A 565 -6.58 7.23 -27.17
CA ALA A 565 -7.39 7.13 -25.96
C ALA A 565 -6.75 8.00 -24.88
N ILE A 566 -7.51 8.93 -24.34
CA ILE A 566 -7.06 9.95 -23.37
C ILE A 566 -7.69 9.62 -22.02
N LYS A 567 -6.89 9.12 -21.08
CA LYS A 567 -7.30 8.71 -19.73
C LYS A 567 -7.02 9.87 -18.77
N ARG A 568 -8.08 10.57 -18.34
CA ARG A 568 -8.00 11.71 -17.42
C ARG A 568 -8.19 11.23 -16.00
N GLY A 569 -7.18 11.37 -15.15
CA GLY A 569 -7.19 11.00 -13.75
C GLY A 569 -8.05 11.94 -12.90
N ASN A 570 -8.41 11.47 -11.71
CA ASN A 570 -8.99 12.34 -10.69
C ASN A 570 -7.85 13.01 -9.92
N PRO A 571 -7.65 14.33 -10.06
CA PRO A 571 -6.52 15.03 -9.42
C PRO A 571 -6.57 15.07 -7.89
N LEU A 572 -7.71 14.70 -7.29
CA LEU A 572 -7.89 14.61 -5.84
C LEU A 572 -7.56 13.22 -5.27
N SER A 573 -7.14 12.27 -6.10
CA SER A 573 -6.84 10.90 -5.70
C SER A 573 -5.34 10.69 -5.55
N GLU A 574 -4.84 10.52 -4.33
CA GLU A 574 -3.43 10.17 -4.07
C GLU A 574 -3.05 8.82 -4.70
N GLN A 575 -3.96 7.84 -4.64
CA GLN A 575 -3.80 6.58 -5.36
C GLN A 575 -3.67 6.83 -6.87
N GLY A 576 -4.45 7.79 -7.41
CA GLY A 576 -4.37 8.20 -8.81
C GLY A 576 -3.00 8.76 -9.19
N ILE A 577 -2.38 9.56 -8.33
CA ILE A 577 -1.01 10.08 -8.55
C ILE A 577 -0.01 8.92 -8.66
N HIS A 578 -0.10 7.98 -7.76
CA HIS A 578 0.81 6.83 -7.72
C HIS A 578 0.62 5.89 -8.93
N GLU A 579 -0.63 5.66 -9.33
CA GLU A 579 -0.96 4.88 -10.53
C GLU A 579 -0.47 5.60 -11.79
N PHE A 580 -0.64 6.92 -11.87
CA PHE A 580 -0.15 7.76 -12.96
C PHE A 580 1.36 7.65 -13.15
N GLN A 581 2.11 7.84 -12.06
CA GLN A 581 3.58 7.75 -12.08
C GLN A 581 4.05 6.34 -12.43
N THR A 582 3.45 5.31 -11.81
CA THR A 582 3.79 3.91 -12.08
C THR A 582 3.53 3.54 -13.54
N GLU A 583 2.40 3.97 -14.12
CA GLU A 583 2.02 3.67 -15.49
C GLU A 583 2.99 4.34 -16.49
N ILE A 584 3.39 5.59 -16.24
CA ILE A 584 4.42 6.26 -17.04
C ILE A 584 5.76 5.55 -16.91
N GLU A 585 6.20 5.25 -15.69
CA GLU A 585 7.48 4.60 -15.45
C GLU A 585 7.58 3.24 -16.15
N MET A 586 6.55 2.42 -16.10
CA MET A 586 6.51 1.10 -16.72
C MET A 586 6.42 1.20 -18.24
N LEU A 587 5.40 1.88 -18.77
CA LEU A 587 5.12 1.90 -20.20
C LEU A 587 6.10 2.76 -21.03
N SER A 588 6.79 3.72 -20.42
CA SER A 588 7.85 4.46 -21.14
C SER A 588 8.99 3.55 -21.59
N LYS A 589 9.26 2.48 -20.83
CA LYS A 589 10.38 1.54 -21.05
C LYS A 589 9.96 0.27 -21.81
N LEU A 590 8.65 -0.02 -21.91
CA LEU A 590 8.12 -1.25 -22.49
C LEU A 590 7.59 -0.99 -23.91
N ARG A 591 7.99 -1.84 -24.85
CA ARG A 591 7.46 -1.84 -26.24
C ARG A 591 7.25 -3.28 -26.67
N HIS A 592 5.98 -3.69 -26.79
CA HIS A 592 5.63 -5.02 -27.24
C HIS A 592 4.28 -5.02 -27.97
N ARG A 593 4.12 -5.85 -29.00
CA ARG A 593 2.89 -5.92 -29.84
C ARG A 593 1.62 -6.17 -29.01
N HIS A 594 1.72 -6.94 -27.94
CA HIS A 594 0.60 -7.33 -27.09
C HIS A 594 0.52 -6.55 -25.77
N LEU A 595 1.15 -5.37 -25.71
CA LEU A 595 0.97 -4.39 -24.65
C LEU A 595 0.43 -3.09 -25.26
N VAL A 596 -0.33 -2.32 -24.48
CA VAL A 596 -0.71 -0.96 -24.90
C VAL A 596 0.52 -0.07 -25.00
N SER A 597 0.51 0.87 -25.94
CA SER A 597 1.58 1.85 -26.10
C SER A 597 1.17 3.16 -25.45
N LEU A 598 1.93 3.63 -24.49
CA LEU A 598 1.84 4.99 -23.98
C LEU A 598 2.52 5.93 -25.00
N ILE A 599 1.76 6.85 -25.57
CA ILE A 599 2.24 7.88 -26.50
C ILE A 599 2.84 9.03 -25.72
N GLY A 600 2.14 9.44 -24.64
CA GLY A 600 2.61 10.54 -23.82
C GLY A 600 1.68 10.80 -22.62
N TYR A 601 1.93 11.91 -21.95
CA TYR A 601 1.18 12.33 -20.77
C TYR A 601 1.11 13.85 -20.66
N CYS A 602 0.19 14.35 -19.81
CA CYS A 602 0.07 15.76 -19.44
C CYS A 602 -0.10 15.85 -17.91
N GLU A 603 0.68 16.76 -17.29
CA GLU A 603 0.61 17.07 -15.85
C GLU A 603 0.43 18.58 -15.60
N GLU A 604 0.07 19.35 -16.63
CA GLU A 604 -0.20 20.77 -16.50
C GLU A 604 -1.52 21.05 -15.79
N ASN A 605 -1.63 22.20 -15.11
CA ASN A 605 -2.82 22.66 -14.41
C ASN A 605 -3.36 21.68 -13.35
N CYS A 606 -2.49 20.95 -12.67
CA CYS A 606 -2.84 19.91 -11.70
C CYS A 606 -3.67 18.76 -12.32
N GLU A 607 -3.67 18.59 -13.62
CA GLU A 607 -4.30 17.46 -14.30
C GLU A 607 -3.34 16.27 -14.41
N MET A 608 -3.88 15.07 -14.40
CA MET A 608 -3.17 13.82 -14.60
C MET A 608 -3.76 13.10 -15.80
N ILE A 609 -3.10 13.20 -16.95
CA ILE A 609 -3.66 12.68 -18.20
C ILE A 609 -2.65 11.79 -18.90
N LEU A 610 -3.09 10.59 -19.27
CA LEU A 610 -2.32 9.61 -20.03
C LEU A 610 -2.89 9.46 -21.43
N VAL A 611 -2.02 9.42 -22.45
CA VAL A 611 -2.41 9.33 -23.86
C VAL A 611 -1.89 8.03 -24.46
N TYR A 612 -2.78 7.19 -24.97
CA TYR A 612 -2.49 5.86 -25.52
C TYR A 612 -2.95 5.70 -26.96
N ASP A 613 -2.42 4.67 -27.64
CA ASP A 613 -2.98 4.20 -28.88
C ASP A 613 -4.47 3.86 -28.69
N TYR A 614 -5.32 4.23 -29.65
CA TYR A 614 -6.75 3.94 -29.60
C TYR A 614 -7.06 2.47 -29.91
N MET A 615 -7.83 1.84 -29.02
CA MET A 615 -8.26 0.43 -29.18
C MET A 615 -9.68 0.36 -29.75
N ALA A 616 -9.77 0.05 -31.03
CA ALA A 616 -11.02 0.20 -31.82
C ALA A 616 -12.18 -0.69 -31.31
N TYR A 617 -11.88 -1.87 -30.76
CA TYR A 617 -12.88 -2.80 -30.26
C TYR A 617 -13.08 -2.76 -28.74
N GLY A 618 -12.36 -1.86 -28.02
CA GLY A 618 -12.52 -1.69 -26.58
C GLY A 618 -12.01 -2.87 -25.77
N THR A 619 -12.68 -3.22 -24.69
CA THR A 619 -12.27 -4.28 -23.75
C THR A 619 -12.79 -5.66 -24.18
N LEU A 620 -12.03 -6.72 -23.89
CA LEU A 620 -12.46 -8.10 -24.12
C LEU A 620 -13.80 -8.42 -23.40
N ARG A 621 -14.00 -7.90 -22.19
CA ARG A 621 -15.22 -8.08 -21.41
C ARG A 621 -16.48 -7.66 -22.19
N GLU A 622 -16.41 -6.56 -22.95
CA GLU A 622 -17.55 -6.05 -23.73
C GLU A 622 -18.02 -7.00 -24.83
N HIS A 623 -17.24 -8.03 -25.15
CA HIS A 623 -17.54 -9.03 -26.17
C HIS A 623 -17.93 -10.39 -25.60
N LEU A 624 -17.92 -10.56 -24.27
CA LEU A 624 -18.20 -11.84 -23.63
C LEU A 624 -19.60 -11.95 -23.05
N TYR A 625 -20.04 -10.95 -22.26
CA TYR A 625 -21.34 -11.01 -21.56
C TYR A 625 -21.92 -9.62 -21.31
N LYS A 626 -23.26 -9.56 -21.09
CA LYS A 626 -24.02 -8.30 -20.89
C LYS A 626 -23.80 -7.30 -22.03
N THR A 627 -23.81 -7.79 -23.26
CA THR A 627 -23.55 -7.02 -24.48
C THR A 627 -24.55 -7.34 -25.56
N ASN A 628 -24.82 -6.36 -26.43
CA ASN A 628 -25.60 -6.54 -27.66
C ASN A 628 -24.68 -6.80 -28.88
N LYS A 629 -23.36 -6.92 -28.67
CA LYS A 629 -22.41 -7.23 -29.73
C LYS A 629 -22.54 -8.71 -30.14
N PRO A 630 -22.27 -9.08 -31.40
CA PRO A 630 -22.24 -10.48 -31.78
C PRO A 630 -21.16 -11.24 -30.97
N PRO A 631 -21.47 -12.49 -30.56
CA PRO A 631 -20.53 -13.28 -29.77
C PRO A 631 -19.30 -13.65 -30.60
N LEU A 632 -18.12 -13.64 -29.94
CA LEU A 632 -16.84 -14.00 -30.57
C LEU A 632 -16.80 -15.52 -30.86
N PRO A 633 -16.42 -15.96 -32.07
CA PRO A 633 -16.18 -17.38 -32.37
C PRO A 633 -15.01 -17.93 -31.55
N TRP A 634 -14.99 -19.26 -31.33
CA TRP A 634 -13.98 -19.90 -30.47
C TRP A 634 -12.54 -19.61 -30.91
N LYS A 635 -12.24 -19.76 -32.19
CA LYS A 635 -10.90 -19.50 -32.73
C LYS A 635 -10.42 -18.09 -32.38
N GLN A 636 -11.27 -17.08 -32.54
CA GLN A 636 -10.91 -15.70 -32.21
C GLN A 636 -10.72 -15.49 -30.71
N ARG A 637 -11.55 -16.13 -29.83
CA ARG A 637 -11.32 -16.10 -28.37
C ARG A 637 -9.97 -16.71 -28.03
N LEU A 638 -9.59 -17.80 -28.65
CA LEU A 638 -8.32 -18.48 -28.41
C LEU A 638 -7.13 -17.65 -28.87
N GLU A 639 -7.21 -17.00 -30.04
CA GLU A 639 -6.18 -16.07 -30.54
C GLU A 639 -6.00 -14.87 -29.63
N ILE A 640 -7.09 -14.34 -29.04
CA ILE A 640 -7.05 -13.27 -28.02
C ILE A 640 -6.33 -13.76 -26.74
N CYS A 641 -6.65 -14.98 -26.26
CA CYS A 641 -5.93 -15.59 -25.12
C CYS A 641 -4.43 -15.69 -25.39
N ILE A 642 -4.06 -16.19 -26.55
CA ILE A 642 -2.64 -16.35 -26.98
C ILE A 642 -1.95 -14.99 -27.02
N GLY A 643 -2.62 -13.97 -27.58
CA GLY A 643 -2.08 -12.60 -27.60
C GLY A 643 -1.83 -12.04 -26.20
N ALA A 644 -2.81 -12.17 -25.31
CA ALA A 644 -2.67 -11.72 -23.92
C ALA A 644 -1.58 -12.50 -23.17
N ALA A 645 -1.51 -13.83 -23.36
CA ALA A 645 -0.45 -14.67 -22.80
C ALA A 645 0.96 -14.27 -23.28
N ARG A 646 1.11 -13.90 -24.56
CA ARG A 646 2.38 -13.35 -25.11
C ARG A 646 2.78 -12.03 -24.45
N GLY A 647 1.80 -11.15 -24.19
CA GLY A 647 2.04 -9.90 -23.45
C GLY A 647 2.54 -10.16 -22.05
N LEU A 648 1.88 -11.02 -21.28
CA LEU A 648 2.27 -11.37 -19.91
C LEU A 648 3.61 -12.14 -19.87
N HIS A 649 3.83 -13.06 -20.80
CA HIS A 649 5.12 -13.76 -20.91
C HIS A 649 6.26 -12.79 -21.15
N TYR A 650 6.09 -11.77 -22.00
CA TYR A 650 7.09 -10.74 -22.20
C TYR A 650 7.34 -9.93 -20.92
N LEU A 651 6.33 -9.60 -20.14
CA LEU A 651 6.51 -8.90 -18.85
C LEU A 651 7.32 -9.74 -17.85
N HIS A 652 7.10 -11.04 -17.83
CA HIS A 652 7.77 -11.94 -16.88
C HIS A 652 9.20 -12.28 -17.29
N THR A 653 9.54 -12.30 -18.60
CA THR A 653 10.82 -12.84 -19.08
C THR A 653 11.56 -11.94 -20.07
N GLY A 654 10.87 -11.13 -20.85
CA GLY A 654 11.43 -10.34 -21.94
C GLY A 654 11.83 -8.92 -21.56
N ALA A 655 11.38 -8.41 -20.42
CA ALA A 655 11.78 -7.13 -19.90
C ALA A 655 13.13 -7.23 -19.15
N LYS A 656 13.82 -6.10 -18.99
CA LYS A 656 15.13 -6.05 -18.28
C LYS A 656 15.06 -6.63 -16.85
N HIS A 657 13.93 -6.48 -16.21
CA HIS A 657 13.58 -7.07 -14.93
C HIS A 657 12.18 -7.66 -15.07
N THR A 658 11.89 -8.76 -14.37
CA THR A 658 10.53 -9.30 -14.27
C THR A 658 9.56 -8.20 -13.85
N ILE A 659 8.44 -8.06 -14.56
CA ILE A 659 7.37 -7.12 -14.21
C ILE A 659 6.12 -7.94 -13.94
N ILE A 660 5.54 -7.76 -12.77
CA ILE A 660 4.29 -8.38 -12.35
C ILE A 660 3.18 -7.37 -12.57
N HIS A 661 2.19 -7.72 -13.39
CA HIS A 661 1.11 -6.83 -13.78
C HIS A 661 0.14 -6.54 -12.62
N ARG A 662 -0.21 -7.59 -11.85
CA ARG A 662 -0.98 -7.51 -10.61
C ARG A 662 -2.48 -7.22 -10.74
N ASP A 663 -2.95 -6.85 -11.93
CA ASP A 663 -4.39 -6.59 -12.20
C ASP A 663 -4.84 -7.17 -13.53
N VAL A 664 -4.48 -8.43 -13.79
CA VAL A 664 -4.88 -9.16 -15.00
C VAL A 664 -6.38 -9.50 -14.93
N LYS A 665 -7.17 -8.95 -15.86
CA LYS A 665 -8.63 -9.14 -15.95
C LYS A 665 -9.13 -8.83 -17.36
N THR A 666 -10.33 -9.25 -17.71
CA THR A 666 -10.90 -9.07 -19.06
C THR A 666 -11.14 -7.60 -19.44
N THR A 667 -11.26 -6.68 -18.47
CA THR A 667 -11.35 -5.24 -18.74
C THR A 667 -9.99 -4.62 -19.06
N ASN A 668 -8.88 -5.25 -18.67
CA ASN A 668 -7.51 -4.80 -18.93
C ASN A 668 -6.85 -5.52 -20.10
N ILE A 669 -7.64 -6.31 -20.87
CA ILE A 669 -7.26 -6.84 -22.17
C ILE A 669 -8.07 -6.08 -23.23
N LEU A 670 -7.38 -5.21 -23.96
CA LEU A 670 -7.95 -4.35 -25.00
C LEU A 670 -7.73 -4.96 -26.39
N LEU A 671 -8.60 -4.62 -27.34
CA LEU A 671 -8.59 -5.15 -28.68
C LEU A 671 -8.43 -4.02 -29.71
N ASP A 672 -7.38 -4.10 -30.52
CA ASP A 672 -7.11 -3.12 -31.57
C ASP A 672 -7.98 -3.35 -32.81
N GLU A 673 -7.82 -2.55 -33.87
CA GLU A 673 -8.55 -2.63 -35.12
C GLU A 673 -8.39 -3.96 -35.88
N LYS A 674 -7.36 -4.76 -35.52
CA LYS A 674 -7.08 -6.08 -36.13
C LYS A 674 -7.41 -7.23 -35.18
N TRP A 675 -8.16 -6.96 -34.11
CA TRP A 675 -8.47 -7.92 -33.06
C TRP A 675 -7.25 -8.44 -32.28
N VAL A 676 -6.11 -7.72 -32.35
CA VAL A 676 -4.92 -8.08 -31.58
C VAL A 676 -5.14 -7.69 -30.12
N ALA A 677 -4.99 -8.67 -29.24
CA ALA A 677 -5.08 -8.43 -27.80
C ALA A 677 -3.86 -7.65 -27.27
N LYS A 678 -4.12 -6.65 -26.44
CA LYS A 678 -3.11 -5.82 -25.77
C LYS A 678 -3.44 -5.70 -24.28
N VAL A 679 -2.49 -6.10 -23.44
CA VAL A 679 -2.58 -5.94 -21.97
C VAL A 679 -2.38 -4.46 -21.64
N SER A 680 -3.23 -3.94 -20.74
CA SER A 680 -3.32 -2.51 -20.37
C SER A 680 -3.45 -2.31 -18.86
N ASP A 681 -3.34 -1.06 -18.42
CA ASP A 681 -3.53 -0.59 -17.03
C ASP A 681 -2.42 -1.07 -16.08
N PHE A 682 -1.26 -0.45 -16.18
CA PHE A 682 -0.04 -0.78 -15.44
C PHE A 682 0.09 -0.03 -14.11
N GLY A 683 -0.91 0.72 -13.70
CA GLY A 683 -0.89 1.56 -12.48
C GLY A 683 -0.63 0.78 -11.19
N LEU A 684 -0.94 -0.53 -11.15
CA LEU A 684 -0.67 -1.41 -10.02
C LEU A 684 0.58 -2.28 -10.18
N SER A 685 1.27 -2.21 -11.33
CA SER A 685 2.37 -3.10 -11.65
C SER A 685 3.58 -2.88 -10.74
N LYS A 686 4.35 -3.94 -10.55
CA LYS A 686 5.57 -3.92 -9.73
C LYS A 686 6.70 -4.63 -10.47
N THR A 687 7.92 -4.11 -10.29
CA THR A 687 9.13 -4.88 -10.63
C THR A 687 9.17 -6.11 -9.75
N GLY A 688 9.35 -7.26 -10.36
CA GLY A 688 9.42 -8.54 -9.67
C GLY A 688 10.68 -8.63 -8.79
N PRO A 689 10.81 -9.74 -8.06
CA PRO A 689 11.93 -9.92 -7.16
C PRO A 689 13.26 -9.89 -7.96
N THR A 690 14.28 -9.31 -7.36
CA THR A 690 15.66 -9.43 -7.84
C THR A 690 16.14 -10.87 -7.68
N LEU A 691 17.30 -11.21 -8.27
CA LEU A 691 17.85 -12.58 -8.24
C LEU A 691 17.97 -13.19 -6.82
N ASP A 692 17.96 -12.33 -5.79
CA ASP A 692 18.11 -12.71 -4.38
C ASP A 692 16.77 -12.90 -3.64
N HIS A 693 15.62 -12.64 -4.29
CA HIS A 693 14.30 -12.74 -3.67
C HIS A 693 13.35 -13.62 -4.49
N THR A 694 12.56 -14.45 -3.82
CA THR A 694 11.55 -15.30 -4.46
C THR A 694 10.23 -14.60 -4.71
N HIS A 695 9.98 -13.47 -4.06
CA HIS A 695 8.73 -12.71 -4.13
C HIS A 695 8.94 -11.23 -3.78
N VAL A 696 7.96 -10.40 -4.08
CA VAL A 696 7.87 -9.00 -3.64
C VAL A 696 6.89 -8.93 -2.49
N SER A 697 7.35 -8.58 -1.28
CA SER A 697 6.46 -8.26 -0.16
C SER A 697 5.81 -6.90 -0.42
N THR A 698 4.50 -6.86 -0.53
CA THR A 698 3.76 -5.65 -0.88
C THR A 698 2.32 -5.75 -0.43
N VAL A 699 1.69 -4.60 -0.18
CA VAL A 699 0.26 -4.52 0.13
C VAL A 699 -0.54 -5.23 -0.97
N VAL A 700 -1.49 -6.08 -0.59
CA VAL A 700 -2.33 -6.81 -1.54
C VAL A 700 -3.19 -5.81 -2.32
N LYS A 701 -2.99 -5.76 -3.62
CA LYS A 701 -3.79 -5.00 -4.60
C LYS A 701 -4.21 -5.91 -5.75
N GLY A 702 -5.31 -5.59 -6.39
CA GLY A 702 -5.85 -6.36 -7.52
C GLY A 702 -7.37 -6.45 -7.47
N SER A 703 -7.99 -6.97 -8.52
CA SER A 703 -9.44 -7.06 -8.65
C SER A 703 -9.99 -8.34 -8.04
N PHE A 704 -11.02 -8.22 -7.17
CA PHE A 704 -11.70 -9.39 -6.59
C PHE A 704 -12.25 -10.32 -7.67
N GLY A 705 -12.11 -11.63 -7.41
CA GLY A 705 -12.46 -12.69 -8.36
C GLY A 705 -11.30 -13.13 -9.24
N TYR A 706 -10.31 -12.24 -9.46
CA TYR A 706 -9.06 -12.56 -10.17
C TYR A 706 -7.86 -12.65 -9.22
N LEU A 707 -8.02 -12.16 -8.00
CA LEU A 707 -6.95 -12.09 -7.00
C LEU A 707 -6.50 -13.49 -6.59
N ASP A 708 -5.19 -13.73 -6.69
CA ASP A 708 -4.53 -14.97 -6.28
C ASP A 708 -4.73 -15.23 -4.77
N PRO A 709 -5.34 -16.37 -4.36
CA PRO A 709 -5.56 -16.68 -2.96
C PRO A 709 -4.26 -16.84 -2.15
N GLU A 710 -3.19 -17.32 -2.76
CA GLU A 710 -1.89 -17.42 -2.09
C GLU A 710 -1.27 -16.06 -1.86
N TYR A 711 -1.25 -15.20 -2.87
CA TYR A 711 -0.82 -13.81 -2.73
C TYR A 711 -1.67 -13.08 -1.69
N PHE A 712 -2.99 -13.28 -1.71
CA PHE A 712 -3.89 -12.69 -0.72
C PHE A 712 -3.52 -13.11 0.72
N ARG A 713 -3.25 -14.40 0.95
CA ARG A 713 -2.94 -14.95 2.28
C ARG A 713 -1.54 -14.58 2.78
N ARG A 714 -0.52 -14.65 1.90
CA ARG A 714 0.88 -14.53 2.27
C ARG A 714 1.47 -13.13 2.05
N GLN A 715 0.77 -12.27 1.29
CA GLN A 715 1.25 -10.97 0.84
C GLN A 715 2.55 -11.03 0.02
N GLN A 716 2.87 -12.20 -0.50
CA GLN A 716 4.03 -12.49 -1.31
C GLN A 716 3.64 -12.47 -2.78
N LEU A 717 3.92 -11.36 -3.45
CA LEU A 717 3.61 -11.19 -4.87
C LEU A 717 4.67 -11.86 -5.73
N THR A 718 4.23 -12.69 -6.67
CA THR A 718 5.09 -13.37 -7.65
C THR A 718 4.48 -13.28 -9.05
N ASP A 719 5.25 -13.64 -10.09
CA ASP A 719 4.75 -13.84 -11.46
C ASP A 719 3.58 -14.85 -11.51
N LYS A 720 3.57 -15.83 -10.58
CA LYS A 720 2.50 -16.84 -10.44
C LYS A 720 1.15 -16.24 -10.03
N SER A 721 1.14 -15.06 -9.45
CA SER A 721 -0.10 -14.34 -9.14
C SER A 721 -0.80 -13.84 -10.41
N ASP A 722 -0.05 -13.35 -11.42
CA ASP A 722 -0.59 -13.04 -12.74
C ASP A 722 -1.09 -14.28 -13.46
N VAL A 723 -0.43 -15.42 -13.30
CA VAL A 723 -0.84 -16.71 -13.87
C VAL A 723 -2.20 -17.14 -13.32
N TYR A 724 -2.42 -17.00 -12.01
CA TYR A 724 -3.72 -17.28 -11.40
C TYR A 724 -4.82 -16.40 -11.99
N SER A 725 -4.59 -15.09 -12.01
CA SER A 725 -5.54 -14.11 -12.56
C SER A 725 -5.85 -14.40 -14.03
N PHE A 726 -4.84 -14.80 -14.82
CA PHE A 726 -5.02 -15.19 -16.20
C PHE A 726 -5.81 -16.49 -16.36
N GLY A 727 -5.65 -17.45 -15.45
CA GLY A 727 -6.49 -18.66 -15.39
C GLY A 727 -7.98 -18.35 -15.21
N VAL A 728 -8.30 -17.33 -14.37
CA VAL A 728 -9.68 -16.85 -14.23
C VAL A 728 -10.18 -16.22 -15.53
N VAL A 729 -9.35 -15.44 -16.21
CA VAL A 729 -9.67 -14.89 -17.55
C VAL A 729 -9.98 -16.00 -18.54
N LEU A 730 -9.23 -17.10 -18.55
CA LEU A 730 -9.50 -18.25 -19.43
C LEU A 730 -10.89 -18.85 -19.17
N PHE A 731 -11.31 -18.96 -17.91
CA PHE A 731 -12.66 -19.42 -17.58
C PHE A 731 -13.74 -18.40 -17.96
N GLU A 732 -13.50 -17.09 -17.83
CA GLU A 732 -14.44 -16.07 -18.32
C GLU A 732 -14.67 -16.19 -19.83
N ILE A 733 -13.61 -16.43 -20.59
CA ILE A 733 -13.64 -16.59 -22.05
C ILE A 733 -14.38 -17.86 -22.45
N LEU A 734 -14.18 -18.95 -21.72
CA LEU A 734 -14.85 -20.24 -21.98
C LEU A 734 -16.34 -20.21 -21.66
N CYS A 735 -16.70 -19.57 -20.53
CA CYS A 735 -18.05 -19.61 -19.95
C CYS A 735 -18.92 -18.39 -20.30
N ALA A 736 -18.32 -17.32 -20.85
CA ALA A 736 -18.98 -16.02 -21.10
C ALA A 736 -19.71 -15.50 -19.82
N ARG A 737 -19.05 -15.58 -18.68
CA ARG A 737 -19.62 -15.30 -17.38
C ARG A 737 -18.60 -14.50 -16.52
N PRO A 738 -19.04 -13.51 -15.72
CA PRO A 738 -18.12 -12.73 -14.88
C PRO A 738 -17.42 -13.59 -13.84
N ALA A 739 -16.18 -13.22 -13.49
CA ALA A 739 -15.35 -13.90 -12.48
C ALA A 739 -16.06 -14.03 -11.13
N LEU A 740 -16.87 -13.03 -10.75
CA LEU A 740 -17.75 -13.03 -9.59
C LEU A 740 -19.17 -12.68 -9.96
N ASN A 741 -20.13 -13.44 -9.43
CA ASN A 741 -21.55 -13.13 -9.53
C ASN A 741 -22.26 -13.43 -8.18
N PRO A 742 -22.45 -12.41 -7.33
CA PRO A 742 -23.08 -12.58 -6.01
C PRO A 742 -24.55 -13.01 -6.03
N THR A 743 -25.24 -12.88 -7.19
CA THR A 743 -26.66 -13.25 -7.33
C THR A 743 -26.88 -14.76 -7.47
N LEU A 744 -25.80 -15.52 -7.68
CA LEU A 744 -25.87 -16.96 -7.85
C LEU A 744 -25.74 -17.70 -6.52
N PRO A 745 -26.12 -19.00 -6.47
CA PRO A 745 -25.88 -19.84 -5.29
C PRO A 745 -24.42 -19.79 -4.86
N LYS A 746 -24.18 -19.93 -3.56
CA LYS A 746 -22.86 -19.73 -2.92
C LYS A 746 -21.72 -20.48 -3.61
N GLU A 747 -21.98 -21.71 -4.06
CA GLU A 747 -21.02 -22.57 -4.76
C GLU A 747 -20.67 -22.07 -6.15
N GLN A 748 -21.50 -21.16 -6.71
CA GLN A 748 -21.36 -20.62 -8.04
C GLN A 748 -20.92 -19.15 -8.08
N VAL A 749 -20.76 -18.49 -6.93
CA VAL A 749 -20.39 -17.06 -6.86
C VAL A 749 -19.04 -16.82 -7.52
N SER A 750 -18.04 -17.64 -7.22
CA SER A 750 -16.71 -17.60 -7.86
C SER A 750 -16.68 -18.51 -9.07
N LEU A 751 -16.36 -17.96 -10.25
CA LEU A 751 -16.30 -18.73 -11.50
C LEU A 751 -15.16 -19.74 -11.47
N ALA A 752 -13.97 -19.37 -10.95
CA ALA A 752 -12.84 -20.28 -10.86
C ALA A 752 -13.14 -21.49 -9.99
N GLU A 753 -13.68 -21.26 -8.79
CA GLU A 753 -14.08 -22.36 -7.89
C GLU A 753 -15.18 -23.24 -8.47
N TRP A 754 -16.16 -22.62 -9.11
CA TRP A 754 -17.24 -23.35 -9.77
C TRP A 754 -16.72 -24.22 -10.91
N ALA A 755 -15.81 -23.70 -11.74
CA ALA A 755 -15.19 -24.47 -12.82
C ALA A 755 -14.37 -25.65 -12.28
N LEU A 756 -13.56 -25.43 -11.21
CA LEU A 756 -12.84 -26.50 -10.51
C LEU A 756 -13.79 -27.59 -9.98
N HIS A 757 -14.91 -27.18 -9.41
CA HIS A 757 -15.92 -28.10 -8.91
C HIS A 757 -16.57 -28.90 -10.05
N CYS A 758 -16.94 -28.26 -11.16
CA CYS A 758 -17.51 -28.93 -12.34
C CYS A 758 -16.51 -29.90 -12.96
N GLN A 759 -15.24 -29.55 -13.03
CA GLN A 759 -14.20 -30.45 -13.53
C GLN A 759 -14.05 -31.70 -12.67
N LYS A 760 -14.00 -31.54 -11.33
CA LYS A 760 -13.94 -32.67 -10.39
C LYS A 760 -15.14 -33.63 -10.55
N LYS A 761 -16.28 -33.10 -11.00
CA LYS A 761 -17.49 -33.87 -11.28
C LYS A 761 -17.58 -34.40 -12.71
N GLY A 762 -16.64 -34.02 -13.61
CA GLY A 762 -16.67 -34.40 -15.01
C GLY A 762 -17.76 -33.71 -15.83
N ILE A 763 -18.25 -32.53 -15.38
CA ILE A 763 -19.37 -31.78 -16.01
C ILE A 763 -18.93 -30.35 -16.43
N LEU A 764 -17.64 -30.11 -16.66
CA LEU A 764 -17.15 -28.79 -17.07
C LEU A 764 -17.73 -28.34 -18.41
N ASP A 765 -18.05 -29.26 -19.30
CA ASP A 765 -18.72 -29.03 -20.59
C ASP A 765 -20.11 -28.38 -20.44
N GLN A 766 -20.76 -28.54 -19.29
CA GLN A 766 -22.10 -27.97 -19.04
C GLN A 766 -22.10 -26.48 -18.76
N ILE A 767 -20.96 -25.92 -18.31
CA ILE A 767 -20.84 -24.50 -17.99
C ILE A 767 -20.22 -23.66 -19.11
N ILE A 768 -19.88 -24.27 -20.26
CA ILE A 768 -19.37 -23.58 -21.44
C ILE A 768 -20.46 -22.62 -21.96
N ASP A 769 -20.03 -21.48 -22.52
CA ASP A 769 -20.89 -20.54 -23.24
C ASP A 769 -21.78 -21.31 -24.23
N PRO A 770 -23.11 -21.20 -24.11
CA PRO A 770 -24.03 -21.90 -25.05
C PRO A 770 -23.73 -21.69 -26.54
N TYR A 771 -23.19 -20.50 -26.88
CA TYR A 771 -22.78 -20.17 -28.25
C TYR A 771 -21.61 -21.04 -28.77
N LEU A 772 -20.75 -21.49 -27.86
CA LEU A 772 -19.57 -22.29 -28.19
C LEU A 772 -19.84 -23.79 -28.22
N LYS A 773 -21.02 -24.26 -27.79
CA LYS A 773 -21.33 -25.67 -27.74
C LYS A 773 -21.34 -26.25 -29.17
N GLY A 774 -20.55 -27.30 -29.37
CA GLY A 774 -20.37 -27.93 -30.69
C GLY A 774 -19.33 -27.26 -31.61
N ASN A 775 -18.80 -26.09 -31.24
CA ASN A 775 -17.80 -25.35 -32.02
C ASN A 775 -16.36 -25.58 -31.52
N ILE A 776 -16.19 -26.25 -30.38
CA ILE A 776 -14.90 -26.60 -29.81
C ILE A 776 -14.66 -28.09 -30.00
N THR A 777 -13.53 -28.47 -30.57
CA THR A 777 -13.15 -29.87 -30.68
C THR A 777 -12.81 -30.47 -29.32
N PRO A 778 -13.13 -31.75 -29.06
CA PRO A 778 -12.89 -32.38 -27.75
C PRO A 778 -11.44 -32.27 -27.27
N GLU A 779 -10.47 -32.43 -28.16
CA GLU A 779 -9.04 -32.38 -27.90
C GLU A 779 -8.61 -30.94 -27.53
N CYS A 780 -9.09 -29.96 -28.29
CA CYS A 780 -8.87 -28.53 -28.01
C CYS A 780 -9.47 -28.15 -26.66
N PHE A 781 -10.75 -28.53 -26.41
CA PHE A 781 -11.42 -28.26 -25.14
C PHE A 781 -10.65 -28.86 -23.95
N LYS A 782 -10.26 -30.15 -24.05
CA LYS A 782 -9.49 -30.83 -23.01
C LYS A 782 -8.19 -30.10 -22.71
N LYS A 783 -7.44 -29.71 -23.76
CA LYS A 783 -6.15 -29.01 -23.58
C LYS A 783 -6.30 -27.63 -23.00
N PHE A 784 -7.29 -26.85 -23.45
CA PHE A 784 -7.60 -25.52 -22.91
C PHE A 784 -8.03 -25.59 -21.45
N ALA A 785 -8.96 -26.48 -21.11
CA ALA A 785 -9.45 -26.68 -19.76
C ALA A 785 -8.33 -27.10 -18.80
N GLU A 786 -7.46 -28.05 -19.21
CA GLU A 786 -6.32 -28.48 -18.45
C GLU A 786 -5.36 -27.31 -18.15
N THR A 787 -5.13 -26.44 -19.11
CA THR A 787 -4.28 -25.25 -18.97
C THR A 787 -4.89 -24.26 -17.98
N ALA A 788 -6.18 -23.92 -18.14
CA ALA A 788 -6.89 -23.03 -17.23
C ALA A 788 -6.90 -23.56 -15.79
N MET A 789 -7.11 -24.85 -15.60
CA MET A 789 -7.10 -25.52 -14.29
C MET A 789 -5.75 -25.41 -13.59
N LYS A 790 -4.66 -25.66 -14.33
CA LYS A 790 -3.30 -25.54 -13.77
C LYS A 790 -2.97 -24.10 -13.35
N CYS A 791 -3.45 -23.11 -14.09
CA CYS A 791 -3.24 -21.71 -13.75
C CYS A 791 -3.89 -21.33 -12.41
N VAL A 792 -5.04 -21.89 -12.05
CA VAL A 792 -5.77 -21.59 -10.81
C VAL A 792 -5.46 -22.58 -9.68
N SER A 793 -4.34 -23.30 -9.74
CA SER A 793 -3.88 -24.16 -8.65
C SER A 793 -3.68 -23.35 -7.36
N ASP A 794 -3.93 -23.95 -6.20
CA ASP A 794 -3.86 -23.28 -4.89
C ASP A 794 -2.49 -22.70 -4.59
N GLN A 795 -1.44 -23.50 -4.86
CA GLN A 795 -0.05 -23.09 -4.60
C GLN A 795 0.58 -22.55 -5.89
N GLY A 796 1.26 -21.42 -5.79
CA GLY A 796 1.93 -20.80 -6.93
C GLY A 796 2.99 -21.70 -7.58
N ILE A 797 3.65 -22.56 -6.79
CA ILE A 797 4.65 -23.50 -7.30
C ILE A 797 4.05 -24.53 -8.26
N ASP A 798 2.77 -24.88 -8.10
CA ASP A 798 2.07 -25.85 -8.96
C ASP A 798 1.54 -25.21 -10.25
N ARG A 799 1.57 -23.89 -10.34
CA ARG A 799 1.14 -23.13 -11.51
C ARG A 799 2.23 -23.12 -12.58
N PRO A 800 1.87 -23.24 -13.85
CA PRO A 800 2.82 -23.13 -14.96
C PRO A 800 3.45 -21.74 -15.03
N SER A 801 4.52 -21.57 -15.80
CA SER A 801 4.97 -20.24 -16.22
C SER A 801 4.05 -19.70 -17.32
N MET A 802 4.05 -18.37 -17.56
CA MET A 802 3.30 -17.80 -18.71
C MET A 802 3.82 -18.30 -20.05
N GLY A 803 5.09 -18.74 -20.14
CA GLY A 803 5.63 -19.43 -21.32
C GLY A 803 4.97 -20.77 -21.57
N ASP A 804 4.80 -21.58 -20.51
CA ASP A 804 4.08 -22.88 -20.62
C ASP A 804 2.62 -22.69 -20.95
N VAL A 805 1.96 -21.67 -20.36
CA VAL A 805 0.56 -21.32 -20.67
C VAL A 805 0.43 -20.97 -22.15
N LEU A 806 1.30 -20.10 -22.63
CA LEU A 806 1.33 -19.70 -24.05
C LEU A 806 1.48 -20.91 -24.97
N TRP A 807 2.46 -21.77 -24.72
CA TRP A 807 2.68 -22.98 -25.53
C TRP A 807 1.45 -23.90 -25.54
N ASN A 808 0.82 -24.10 -24.38
CA ASN A 808 -0.38 -24.96 -24.27
C ASN A 808 -1.59 -24.37 -25.00
N LEU A 809 -1.76 -23.04 -25.03
CA LEU A 809 -2.82 -22.37 -25.77
C LEU A 809 -2.58 -22.40 -27.28
N GLU A 810 -1.33 -22.22 -27.72
CA GLU A 810 -0.95 -22.39 -29.14
C GLU A 810 -1.17 -23.83 -29.60
N PHE A 811 -0.87 -24.82 -28.77
CA PHE A 811 -1.14 -26.22 -29.06
C PHE A 811 -2.65 -26.51 -29.11
N ALA A 812 -3.46 -25.92 -28.24
CA ALA A 812 -4.93 -26.02 -28.29
C ALA A 812 -5.48 -25.44 -29.60
N LEU A 813 -4.90 -24.33 -30.09
CA LEU A 813 -5.29 -23.77 -31.39
C LEU A 813 -4.97 -24.71 -32.56
N GLN A 814 -3.77 -25.31 -32.56
CA GLN A 814 -3.39 -26.32 -33.57
C GLN A 814 -4.33 -27.52 -33.57
N LEU A 815 -4.76 -28.00 -32.39
CA LEU A 815 -5.73 -29.08 -32.28
C LEU A 815 -7.10 -28.71 -32.90
N GLN A 816 -7.56 -27.47 -32.70
CA GLN A 816 -8.76 -26.95 -33.29
C GLN A 816 -8.66 -26.88 -34.83
N GLU A 817 -7.56 -26.31 -35.34
CA GLU A 817 -7.33 -26.13 -36.78
C GLU A 817 -7.19 -27.48 -37.52
N SER A 818 -6.42 -28.41 -36.95
CA SER A 818 -6.25 -29.75 -37.56
C SER A 818 -7.55 -30.54 -37.64
N ALA A 819 -8.46 -30.38 -36.66
CA ALA A 819 -9.76 -31.05 -36.72
C ALA A 819 -10.71 -30.38 -37.73
N GLU A 820 -10.64 -29.06 -37.90
CA GLU A 820 -11.42 -28.32 -38.92
C GLU A 820 -10.95 -28.66 -40.35
N GLU A 821 -9.65 -28.86 -40.56
CA GLU A 821 -9.08 -29.29 -41.85
C GLU A 821 -9.47 -30.74 -42.20
N ASN A 822 -9.37 -31.65 -41.22
CA ASN A 822 -9.80 -33.05 -41.42
C ASN A 822 -11.31 -33.20 -41.71
N GLY A 823 -12.14 -32.31 -41.08
CA GLY A 823 -13.57 -32.24 -41.35
C GLY A 823 -13.91 -31.75 -42.78
N LYS A 824 -13.06 -30.94 -43.39
CA LYS A 824 -13.24 -30.47 -44.77
C LYS A 824 -12.76 -31.48 -45.83
N GLY A 825 -11.88 -32.43 -45.44
CA GLY A 825 -11.34 -33.48 -46.36
C GLY A 825 -12.29 -34.64 -46.66
N ILE A 826 -13.42 -34.80 -45.98
CA ILE A 826 -14.40 -35.88 -46.17
C ILE A 826 -15.58 -35.45 -47.04
N GLY A 827 -15.70 -34.20 -47.48
CA GLY A 827 -16.79 -33.61 -48.24
C GLY A 827 -16.54 -33.48 -49.78
N GLY A 828 -15.49 -34.12 -50.34
CA GLY A 828 -15.11 -33.94 -51.73
C GLY A 828 -14.89 -35.25 -52.50
N LEU A 829 -15.92 -36.07 -52.61
CA LEU A 829 -16.05 -37.10 -53.71
C LEU A 829 -17.48 -37.02 -54.19
N GLU A 830 -17.70 -36.21 -55.24
CA GLU A 830 -18.87 -36.30 -56.10
C GLU A 830 -18.78 -37.59 -56.84
N ILE A 831 -19.74 -38.48 -56.63
CA ILE A 831 -20.06 -39.58 -57.56
C ILE A 831 -21.30 -39.11 -58.34
N GLU A 832 -21.08 -38.78 -59.64
CA GLU A 832 -22.14 -38.76 -60.62
C GLU A 832 -22.68 -40.17 -60.79
N GLU A 833 -23.99 -40.37 -60.64
CA GLU A 833 -24.74 -41.27 -61.41
C GLU A 833 -26.27 -41.15 -61.30
N GLY A 834 -26.92 -40.78 -62.37
CA GLY A 834 -28.05 -41.56 -62.91
C GLY A 834 -29.43 -41.29 -62.33
N SER A 835 -30.14 -40.42 -63.06
CA SER A 835 -31.58 -40.32 -63.16
C SER A 835 -32.33 -41.68 -63.07
N LEU A 836 -33.39 -41.68 -62.23
CA LEU A 836 -34.67 -42.29 -62.61
C LEU A 836 -35.80 -41.82 -61.66
N ASP A 837 -36.77 -41.16 -62.30
CA ASP A 837 -38.09 -40.84 -61.77
C ASP A 837 -38.86 -42.09 -61.27
N VAL A 838 -39.58 -41.92 -60.15
CA VAL A 838 -40.99 -42.41 -60.05
C VAL A 838 -41.70 -41.60 -58.94
N ALA A 839 -42.75 -40.95 -59.29
CA ALA A 839 -43.76 -40.27 -58.51
C ALA A 839 -44.60 -41.22 -57.64
N CYS A 840 -45.04 -40.82 -56.50
CA CYS A 840 -46.41 -40.90 -55.98
C CYS A 840 -46.64 -40.11 -54.69
N LYS A 841 -47.38 -39.11 -54.83
CA LYS A 841 -48.63 -38.65 -54.18
C LYS A 841 -49.00 -39.28 -52.80
N GLY A 842 -49.30 -38.42 -51.89
CA GLY A 842 -50.51 -38.63 -51.09
C GLY A 842 -50.56 -38.20 -49.64
N LYS A 843 -51.02 -36.97 -49.36
CA LYS A 843 -52.07 -36.56 -48.41
C LYS A 843 -51.83 -36.70 -46.91
N LYS A 844 -51.81 -35.52 -46.26
CA LYS A 844 -52.83 -34.98 -45.32
C LYS A 844 -53.11 -35.72 -44.00
N GLY A 845 -53.02 -35.00 -42.93
CA GLY A 845 -53.99 -34.96 -41.85
C GLY A 845 -53.40 -34.82 -40.45
N LEU A 846 -53.42 -33.60 -39.86
CA LEU A 846 -54.31 -33.14 -38.81
C LEU A 846 -54.10 -33.71 -37.39
N ASN A 847 -53.70 -32.77 -36.52
CA ASN A 847 -54.28 -32.45 -35.17
C ASN A 847 -54.24 -33.51 -34.05
N ALA A 848 -53.63 -33.14 -32.89
CA ALA A 848 -54.36 -32.73 -31.74
C ALA A 848 -53.57 -33.08 -30.49
N SER A 849 -53.38 -32.09 -29.67
CA SER A 849 -53.16 -32.24 -28.24
C SER A 849 -54.41 -32.79 -27.58
N PRO A 850 -54.39 -33.42 -26.45
CA PRO A 850 -54.51 -32.65 -25.20
C PRO A 850 -53.80 -33.22 -23.96
N SER A 851 -53.61 -32.28 -23.07
CA SER A 851 -53.47 -32.30 -21.62
C SER A 851 -54.13 -33.42 -20.84
N PHE A 852 -53.58 -33.68 -19.65
CA PHE A 852 -54.15 -33.82 -18.29
C PHE A 852 -53.31 -34.78 -17.47
N ASP A 853 -52.73 -34.27 -16.44
CA ASP A 853 -53.04 -34.18 -14.98
C ASP A 853 -52.88 -35.47 -14.16
N ARG A 854 -52.12 -35.27 -13.09
CA ARG A 854 -52.29 -35.73 -11.72
C ARG A 854 -51.91 -37.14 -11.24
N ASN A 855 -51.07 -37.02 -10.25
CA ASN A 855 -51.14 -37.57 -8.84
C ASN A 855 -50.63 -38.98 -8.52
N VAL A 856 -49.68 -38.89 -7.62
CA VAL A 856 -49.75 -39.41 -6.22
C VAL A 856 -49.23 -40.84 -5.97
N THR A 857 -48.42 -40.87 -4.89
CA THR A 857 -48.10 -41.83 -3.85
C THR A 857 -46.91 -42.78 -3.98
N ASP A 858 -46.00 -42.48 -3.17
CA ASP A 858 -45.54 -43.25 -1.95
C ASP A 858 -45.19 -44.74 -2.15
N SER A 859 -43.97 -45.07 -1.83
CA SER A 859 -43.62 -45.99 -0.71
C SER A 859 -42.19 -46.55 -0.82
N ARG A 860 -41.49 -46.29 0.26
CA ARG A 860 -40.51 -47.09 1.04
C ARG A 860 -40.08 -48.46 0.44
N ILE A 861 -38.74 -48.70 0.59
CA ILE A 861 -38.12 -49.81 1.37
C ILE A 861 -36.70 -49.99 0.88
N SER A 862 -35.70 -49.65 1.72
CA SER A 862 -34.88 -50.50 2.56
C SER A 862 -33.92 -51.48 1.83
N GLY A 863 -32.64 -51.34 2.13
CA GLY A 863 -31.84 -52.51 2.37
C GLY A 863 -30.38 -52.56 1.88
N MET A 864 -29.47 -52.48 2.84
CA MET A 864 -28.21 -53.21 3.04
C MET A 864 -27.08 -53.08 1.99
N SER A 865 -26.03 -52.40 2.34
CA SER A 865 -24.77 -52.91 2.92
C SER A 865 -23.96 -53.95 2.11
N MET A 866 -22.76 -53.58 1.72
CA MET A 866 -21.53 -54.27 2.10
C MET A 866 -20.26 -53.49 1.68
N SER A 867 -19.39 -53.41 2.68
CA SER A 867 -18.02 -52.87 2.66
C SER A 867 -17.02 -53.80 1.97
N ILE A 868 -16.00 -53.26 1.30
CA ILE A 868 -14.64 -53.82 1.36
C ILE A 868 -13.64 -52.65 1.33
N GLY A 869 -12.77 -52.69 2.34
CA GLY A 869 -11.77 -51.64 2.54
C GLY A 869 -10.51 -51.84 1.73
N SER A 870 -9.77 -50.73 1.58
CA SER A 870 -8.34 -50.74 1.43
C SER A 870 -7.76 -49.49 2.12
N ARG A 871 -6.93 -49.75 3.13
CA ARG A 871 -6.14 -48.77 3.83
C ARG A 871 -5.06 -48.22 2.91
N SER A 872 -4.89 -46.92 2.89
CA SER A 872 -3.63 -46.27 2.57
C SER A 872 -3.43 -45.06 3.51
N LEU A 873 -2.22 -44.99 4.03
CA LEU A 873 -1.74 -44.15 5.09
C LEU A 873 -1.97 -42.65 4.84
N ALA A 874 -2.51 -42.00 5.85
CA ALA A 874 -2.57 -40.55 5.97
C ALA A 874 -1.18 -40.01 6.35
N SER A 875 -0.68 -39.04 5.61
CA SER A 875 0.22 -38.04 6.15
C SER A 875 -0.64 -36.84 6.54
N VAL A 876 -0.68 -36.57 7.82
CA VAL A 876 -1.25 -35.37 8.43
C VAL A 876 -0.18 -34.29 8.25
N ASP A 877 -0.58 -33.16 7.65
CA ASP A 877 -0.29 -31.79 8.02
C ASP A 877 -0.38 -30.88 6.80
N SER A 878 -1.54 -30.26 6.64
CA SER A 878 -1.65 -28.90 6.06
C SER A 878 -3.06 -28.40 6.37
N ASP A 879 -3.15 -27.20 6.94
CA ASP A 879 -4.38 -26.50 7.24
C ASP A 879 -5.29 -26.48 6.01
N GLY A 880 -6.33 -27.31 6.07
CA GLY A 880 -7.24 -27.58 4.94
C GLY A 880 -8.23 -26.45 4.69
N LEU A 881 -7.75 -25.26 4.35
CA LEU A 881 -8.58 -24.19 3.83
C LEU A 881 -8.49 -24.21 2.30
N THR A 882 -9.48 -24.82 1.67
CA THR A 882 -9.67 -24.69 0.21
C THR A 882 -9.90 -23.22 -0.17
N PRO A 883 -9.63 -22.79 -1.42
CA PRO A 883 -9.97 -21.45 -1.92
C PRO A 883 -11.40 -21.03 -1.58
N SER A 884 -12.33 -21.97 -1.60
CA SER A 884 -13.72 -21.79 -1.18
C SER A 884 -13.87 -21.42 0.30
N ALA A 885 -13.06 -22.00 1.17
CA ALA A 885 -13.07 -21.67 2.61
C ALA A 885 -12.49 -20.28 2.85
N VAL A 886 -11.44 -19.90 2.12
CA VAL A 886 -10.86 -18.54 2.17
C VAL A 886 -11.86 -17.52 1.61
N PHE A 887 -12.52 -17.84 0.51
CA PHE A 887 -13.56 -16.99 -0.09
C PHE A 887 -14.79 -16.87 0.82
N SER A 888 -15.18 -17.97 1.49
CA SER A 888 -16.25 -17.97 2.50
C SER A 888 -15.88 -17.18 3.75
N GLN A 889 -14.60 -17.11 4.12
CA GLN A 889 -14.10 -16.24 5.19
C GLN A 889 -14.09 -14.77 4.78
N ILE A 890 -13.81 -14.48 3.50
CA ILE A 890 -13.86 -13.14 2.93
C ILE A 890 -15.31 -12.64 2.81
N MET A 891 -16.24 -13.52 2.43
CA MET A 891 -17.64 -13.17 2.19
C MET A 891 -18.52 -13.33 3.44
N ASN A 892 -18.07 -14.04 4.45
CA ASN A 892 -18.81 -14.26 5.69
C ASN A 892 -17.84 -14.62 6.83
N PRO A 893 -17.20 -13.64 7.46
CA PRO A 893 -16.30 -13.88 8.58
C PRO A 893 -17.12 -14.40 9.76
N LYS A 894 -17.30 -15.72 9.83
CA LYS A 894 -17.76 -16.34 11.06
C LYS A 894 -16.61 -16.28 12.04
N GLY A 895 -16.74 -15.41 13.03
CA GLY A 895 -15.87 -15.39 14.17
C GLY A 895 -15.75 -16.80 14.76
N ARG A 896 -14.56 -17.25 14.89
CA ARG A 896 -14.19 -18.32 15.80
C ARG A 896 -13.78 -17.73 17.13
#